data_8d0d4ac0359fd72536a653f6f14c334a
#
_entry.id   8d0d4ac0359fd72536a653f6f14c334a
#
_cell.length_a   1.000
_cell.length_b   1.000
_cell.length_c   1.000
_cell.angle_alpha   90.00
_cell.angle_beta   90.00
_cell.angle_gamma   90.00
#
_symmetry.space_group_name_H-M   'P 1'
#
loop_
_entity.id
_entity.type
_entity.pdbx_description
1 polymer ?
#
loop_
_entity_poly.entity_id
_entity_poly.type
_entity_poly.pdbx_seq_one_letter_code
_entity_poly.pdbx_strand_id
1 'polypeptide(L)'
;MLPSATAQHAALPYPNAATPKAIDLGELKAQSGTTPISVTIALSLPQLNEAENLLKSLSTPGNPQYHQFLTRDQFVARFAPSNADVAKIIAGLANYGLMVERTSATTLKVTGLPADMERAFSVSLHSYEVPAHGNVAGYTFHAPLTRPTIPAEIAASVAAVVGLDSRPSYHPLTKVAPQALAKARSVRPASSGDAFGYLTVLDFAKYYDVDPLYKLGISGAGRTLGIMTLASFTPSDAFAYWKALGLSVNKNRIRIVNVDGGPGAPSDASGSLETTVDVEQSGGVAPGANIMVYQAPNTDEGFVDVFASAIDANSAETLSISWGSWEWFNNLENSPVTDPTTGKTVGITQAVHELLVRAGIQGQTVFAAAGDGGAYDANNDLGCFGPYSPSQPYSCSLTLSVDYPASDTAITAGGGTTLAGVQDFCLNTACTKTYAVNVPHERVWGWDYLEGLCAALGAPNPIACGIFPGGSGGGVSVSFVEPSYQIGLRGIQLSQPGQIFRAGEGIAEDDEIGSFYALPAHYPGRNVPDISFNADPDTGYIVYYTSSVSGFGIEPGWGGTSFVGPQLNGVSALLGQYLKGSRLGLLNSPLYGLALSGQAYRNPGAPLNVIGYGDNWFYYGRNGYSPAVGLGTLNVAKFAEILRGQF
;
A
#
# COMPACT_ATOMS: atom_id res chain seq x y z
N MET A 1 26.95 -8.32 5.61
CA MET A 1 26.82 -8.98 6.93
C MET A 1 26.20 -7.92 7.83
N LEU A 2 24.89 -8.01 8.08
CA LEU A 2 24.23 -7.22 9.12
C LEU A 2 24.71 -7.74 10.48
N PRO A 3 25.01 -6.90 11.46
CA PRO A 3 25.36 -7.37 12.79
C PRO A 3 24.17 -8.14 13.36
N SER A 4 24.42 -9.33 13.88
CA SER A 4 23.45 -10.10 14.65
C SER A 4 23.08 -9.29 15.89
N ALA A 5 21.98 -8.57 15.84
CA ALA A 5 21.36 -8.04 17.03
C ALA A 5 20.81 -9.24 17.80
N THR A 6 21.36 -9.51 18.97
CA THR A 6 20.71 -10.33 19.98
C THR A 6 19.40 -9.65 20.30
N ALA A 7 18.30 -10.18 19.77
CA ALA A 7 16.97 -9.68 20.05
C ALA A 7 16.69 -9.88 21.53
N GLN A 8 16.79 -8.82 22.32
CA GLN A 8 16.01 -8.70 23.54
C GLN A 8 14.57 -8.54 23.12
N HIS A 9 13.67 -9.16 23.86
CA HIS A 9 12.23 -9.17 23.62
C HIS A 9 11.73 -7.76 23.31
N ALA A 10 11.51 -7.47 22.03
CA ALA A 10 10.81 -6.27 21.64
C ALA A 10 9.35 -6.44 22.06
N ALA A 11 8.86 -5.55 22.89
CA ALA A 11 7.44 -5.43 23.12
C ALA A 11 6.75 -5.27 21.75
N LEU A 12 5.61 -5.93 21.58
CA LEU A 12 4.84 -5.86 20.36
C LEU A 12 4.59 -4.39 20.00
N PRO A 13 4.89 -3.93 18.77
CA PRO A 13 4.61 -2.55 18.39
C PRO A 13 3.11 -2.29 18.49
N TYR A 14 2.74 -1.22 19.17
CA TYR A 14 1.34 -0.82 19.30
C TYR A 14 1.03 0.21 18.22
N PRO A 15 -0.04 0.02 17.47
CA PRO A 15 -0.58 1.10 16.67
C PRO A 15 -1.12 2.16 17.64
N ASN A 16 -0.46 3.32 17.69
CA ASN A 16 -0.99 4.55 18.26
C ASN A 16 -0.91 4.74 19.80
N ALA A 17 -0.31 5.83 20.25
CA ALA A 17 -0.30 6.27 21.66
C ALA A 17 -1.71 6.52 22.26
N ALA A 18 -2.76 6.53 21.43
CA ALA A 18 -4.17 6.60 21.84
C ALA A 18 -4.83 5.21 21.96
N THR A 19 -4.14 4.13 21.56
CA THR A 19 -4.69 2.77 21.67
C THR A 19 -4.40 2.20 23.05
N PRO A 20 -5.38 1.61 23.74
CA PRO A 20 -5.15 0.98 25.04
C PRO A 20 -4.09 -0.13 24.91
N LYS A 21 -3.20 -0.21 25.89
CA LYS A 21 -2.18 -1.28 25.97
C LYS A 21 -2.86 -2.65 25.89
N ALA A 22 -2.36 -3.56 25.05
CA ALA A 22 -2.86 -4.91 25.00
C ALA A 22 -2.56 -5.62 26.32
N ILE A 23 -3.56 -6.32 26.84
CA ILE A 23 -3.47 -7.08 28.08
C ILE A 23 -3.10 -8.52 27.70
N ASP A 24 -2.00 -9.02 28.23
CA ASP A 24 -1.64 -10.43 28.09
C ASP A 24 -2.58 -11.30 28.95
N LEU A 25 -3.34 -12.16 28.30
CA LEU A 25 -4.27 -13.09 28.92
C LEU A 25 -3.62 -14.45 29.26
N GLY A 26 -2.34 -14.64 28.91
CA GLY A 26 -1.56 -15.85 29.13
C GLY A 26 -1.52 -16.79 27.92
N GLU A 27 -0.97 -17.98 28.13
CA GLU A 27 -0.72 -18.96 27.08
C GLU A 27 -1.99 -19.29 26.27
N LEU A 28 -1.92 -19.20 24.94
CA LEU A 28 -3.03 -19.49 24.03
C LEU A 28 -3.55 -20.92 24.19
N LYS A 29 -2.66 -21.90 24.39
CA LYS A 29 -3.04 -23.30 24.63
C LYS A 29 -3.83 -23.50 25.92
N ALA A 30 -3.68 -22.65 26.93
CA ALA A 30 -4.47 -22.68 28.16
C ALA A 30 -5.84 -22.02 27.97
N GLN A 31 -5.95 -21.03 27.10
CA GLN A 31 -7.18 -20.29 26.80
C GLN A 31 -8.06 -21.00 25.76
N SER A 32 -7.43 -21.50 24.68
CA SER A 32 -8.10 -22.02 23.48
C SER A 32 -7.45 -23.31 22.96
N GLY A 33 -6.92 -24.16 23.84
CA GLY A 33 -6.10 -25.32 23.47
C GLY A 33 -6.77 -26.38 22.61
N THR A 34 -8.10 -26.39 22.52
CA THR A 34 -8.89 -27.29 21.67
C THR A 34 -9.35 -26.64 20.35
N THR A 35 -9.12 -25.35 20.17
CA THR A 35 -9.49 -24.61 18.95
C THR A 35 -8.28 -24.58 18.03
N PRO A 36 -8.32 -25.19 16.84
CA PRO A 36 -7.25 -25.10 15.88
C PRO A 36 -7.04 -23.66 15.42
N ILE A 37 -5.77 -23.31 15.21
CA ILE A 37 -5.37 -22.08 14.51
C ILE A 37 -4.80 -22.44 13.14
N SER A 38 -4.78 -21.49 12.22
CA SER A 38 -4.19 -21.66 10.91
C SER A 38 -3.03 -20.68 10.70
N VAL A 39 -2.07 -21.11 9.90
CA VAL A 39 -0.98 -20.27 9.40
C VAL A 39 -0.79 -20.55 7.93
N THR A 40 -0.34 -19.55 7.18
CA THR A 40 0.10 -19.75 5.81
C THR A 40 1.62 -19.84 5.76
N ILE A 41 2.14 -20.88 5.11
CA ILE A 41 3.55 -21.01 4.74
C ILE A 41 3.69 -20.60 3.27
N ALA A 42 4.36 -19.49 3.02
CA ALA A 42 4.80 -19.12 1.69
C ALA A 42 6.09 -19.86 1.36
N LEU A 43 6.12 -20.49 0.19
CA LEU A 43 7.25 -21.28 -0.29
C LEU A 43 8.15 -20.41 -1.16
N SER A 44 9.46 -20.46 -0.92
CA SER A 44 10.46 -19.77 -1.73
C SER A 44 10.49 -20.28 -3.16
N LEU A 45 10.69 -19.40 -4.12
CA LEU A 45 11.01 -19.75 -5.50
C LEU A 45 12.44 -20.30 -5.57
N PRO A 46 12.65 -21.57 -5.98
CA PRO A 46 13.99 -22.17 -6.01
C PRO A 46 15.00 -21.43 -6.89
N GLN A 47 14.51 -20.68 -7.88
CA GLN A 47 15.31 -19.94 -8.87
C GLN A 47 14.92 -18.45 -8.89
N LEU A 48 14.81 -17.81 -7.72
CA LEU A 48 14.37 -16.41 -7.60
C LEU A 48 15.21 -15.46 -8.47
N ASN A 49 16.54 -15.55 -8.40
CA ASN A 49 17.42 -14.69 -9.22
C ASN A 49 17.18 -14.84 -10.74
N GLU A 50 16.85 -16.05 -11.21
CA GLU A 50 16.51 -16.28 -12.62
C GLU A 50 15.14 -15.68 -12.95
N ALA A 51 14.17 -15.77 -12.04
CA ALA A 51 12.85 -15.17 -12.19
C ALA A 51 12.95 -13.64 -12.26
N GLU A 52 13.72 -12.99 -11.38
CA GLU A 52 13.98 -11.54 -11.41
C GLU A 52 14.66 -11.10 -12.71
N ASN A 53 15.66 -11.85 -13.18
CA ASN A 53 16.32 -11.57 -14.47
C ASN A 53 15.35 -11.73 -15.66
N LEU A 54 14.46 -12.70 -15.60
CA LEU A 54 13.40 -12.84 -16.60
C LEU A 54 12.42 -11.67 -16.54
N LEU A 55 11.94 -11.29 -15.34
CA LEU A 55 11.08 -10.12 -15.16
C LEU A 55 11.69 -8.87 -15.77
N LYS A 56 12.97 -8.61 -15.50
CA LYS A 56 13.71 -7.49 -16.09
C LYS A 56 13.71 -7.56 -17.63
N SER A 57 13.95 -8.74 -18.21
CA SER A 57 13.95 -8.92 -19.66
C SER A 57 12.57 -8.70 -20.28
N LEU A 58 11.51 -9.20 -19.62
CA LEU A 58 10.12 -9.05 -20.06
C LEU A 58 9.60 -7.61 -19.96
N SER A 59 10.16 -6.81 -19.04
CA SER A 59 9.72 -5.44 -18.78
C SER A 59 10.53 -4.38 -19.53
N THR A 60 11.69 -4.72 -20.10
CA THR A 60 12.60 -3.74 -20.72
C THR A 60 12.30 -3.58 -22.21
N PRO A 61 11.79 -2.40 -22.66
CA PRO A 61 11.58 -2.13 -24.07
C PRO A 61 12.85 -2.35 -24.91
N GLY A 62 12.70 -2.98 -26.08
CA GLY A 62 13.82 -3.32 -26.95
C GLY A 62 14.55 -4.63 -26.60
N ASN A 63 14.27 -5.26 -25.46
CA ASN A 63 14.75 -6.61 -25.19
C ASN A 63 14.02 -7.62 -26.09
N PRO A 64 14.72 -8.65 -26.65
CA PRO A 64 14.06 -9.68 -27.47
C PRO A 64 12.91 -10.42 -26.78
N GLN A 65 12.92 -10.49 -25.44
CA GLN A 65 11.87 -11.13 -24.65
C GLN A 65 10.79 -10.15 -24.17
N TYR A 66 10.87 -8.87 -24.56
CA TYR A 66 9.90 -7.86 -24.12
C TYR A 66 8.46 -8.32 -24.38
N HIS A 67 7.62 -8.30 -23.33
CA HIS A 67 6.21 -8.74 -23.32
C HIS A 67 5.95 -10.21 -23.73
N GLN A 68 6.97 -11.08 -23.74
CA GLN A 68 6.76 -12.52 -23.93
C GLN A 68 6.42 -13.21 -22.60
N PHE A 69 5.33 -12.76 -21.99
CA PHE A 69 4.90 -13.23 -20.66
C PHE A 69 4.61 -14.72 -20.63
N LEU A 70 4.91 -15.35 -19.50
CA LEU A 70 4.58 -16.75 -19.25
C LEU A 70 3.10 -16.91 -18.87
N THR A 71 2.50 -18.01 -19.29
CA THR A 71 1.24 -18.45 -18.70
C THR A 71 1.48 -18.91 -17.26
N ARG A 72 0.38 -19.02 -16.47
CA ARG A 72 0.43 -19.58 -15.11
C ARG A 72 1.14 -20.93 -15.08
N ASP A 73 0.77 -21.85 -15.96
CA ASP A 73 1.33 -23.19 -15.99
C ASP A 73 2.81 -23.22 -16.39
N GLN A 74 3.23 -22.34 -17.32
CA GLN A 74 4.64 -22.17 -17.69
C GLN A 74 5.46 -21.63 -16.52
N PHE A 75 4.91 -20.64 -15.76
CA PHE A 75 5.56 -20.14 -14.55
C PHE A 75 5.72 -21.24 -13.52
N VAL A 76 4.65 -21.97 -13.20
CA VAL A 76 4.66 -23.06 -12.23
C VAL A 76 5.67 -24.14 -12.62
N ALA A 77 5.70 -24.55 -13.88
CA ALA A 77 6.63 -25.58 -14.35
C ALA A 77 8.11 -25.17 -14.26
N ARG A 78 8.40 -23.86 -14.33
CA ARG A 78 9.78 -23.36 -14.37
C ARG A 78 10.29 -22.91 -13.01
N PHE A 79 9.46 -22.25 -12.18
CA PHE A 79 9.91 -21.51 -11.00
C PHE A 79 9.30 -21.99 -9.69
N ALA A 80 8.11 -22.62 -9.70
CA ALA A 80 7.50 -23.06 -8.46
C ALA A 80 8.23 -24.28 -7.85
N PRO A 81 8.16 -24.46 -6.52
CA PRO A 81 8.67 -25.65 -5.86
C PRO A 81 8.08 -26.92 -6.44
N SER A 82 8.92 -27.94 -6.64
CA SER A 82 8.47 -29.22 -7.20
C SER A 82 7.46 -29.92 -6.28
N ASN A 83 6.59 -30.76 -6.85
CA ASN A 83 5.67 -31.55 -6.06
C ASN A 83 6.38 -32.46 -5.05
N ALA A 84 7.61 -32.92 -5.37
CA ALA A 84 8.41 -33.72 -4.45
C ALA A 84 8.90 -32.91 -3.25
N ASP A 85 9.29 -31.64 -3.46
CA ASP A 85 9.72 -30.77 -2.36
C ASP A 85 8.53 -30.36 -1.49
N VAL A 86 7.39 -30.03 -2.10
CA VAL A 86 6.15 -29.77 -1.37
C VAL A 86 5.72 -30.99 -0.53
N ALA A 87 5.82 -32.20 -1.07
CA ALA A 87 5.51 -33.43 -0.32
C ALA A 87 6.42 -33.64 0.90
N LYS A 88 7.72 -33.28 0.80
CA LYS A 88 8.64 -33.32 1.97
C LYS A 88 8.22 -32.31 3.05
N ILE A 89 7.84 -31.10 2.63
CA ILE A 89 7.37 -30.07 3.58
C ILE A 89 6.11 -30.54 4.31
N ILE A 90 5.12 -31.09 3.57
CA ILE A 90 3.89 -31.65 4.13
C ILE A 90 4.22 -32.77 5.13
N ALA A 91 5.11 -33.68 4.75
CA ALA A 91 5.51 -34.78 5.63
C ALA A 91 6.25 -34.30 6.90
N GLY A 92 7.12 -33.31 6.76
CA GLY A 92 7.82 -32.68 7.89
C GLY A 92 6.86 -32.06 8.90
N LEU A 93 5.91 -31.28 8.44
CA LEU A 93 4.90 -30.63 9.28
C LEU A 93 3.91 -31.64 9.91
N ALA A 94 3.57 -32.70 9.20
CA ALA A 94 2.70 -33.78 9.72
C ALA A 94 3.31 -34.48 10.93
N ASN A 95 4.64 -34.53 11.08
CA ASN A 95 5.30 -35.07 12.27
C ASN A 95 4.97 -34.32 13.57
N TYR A 96 4.55 -33.07 13.45
CA TYR A 96 4.09 -32.24 14.57
C TYR A 96 2.58 -32.34 14.83
N GLY A 97 1.85 -33.12 14.04
CA GLY A 97 0.40 -33.25 14.14
C GLY A 97 -0.38 -32.19 13.35
N LEU A 98 0.30 -31.46 12.48
CA LEU A 98 -0.30 -30.40 11.68
C LEU A 98 -0.93 -30.95 10.40
N MET A 99 -2.10 -30.42 10.03
CA MET A 99 -2.75 -30.67 8.74
C MET A 99 -2.28 -29.60 7.74
N VAL A 100 -1.93 -30.03 6.53
CA VAL A 100 -1.39 -29.16 5.49
C VAL A 100 -2.18 -29.32 4.21
N GLU A 101 -2.67 -28.19 3.68
CA GLU A 101 -3.35 -28.10 2.40
C GLU A 101 -2.57 -27.15 1.47
N ARG A 102 -2.39 -27.54 0.22
CA ARG A 102 -1.79 -26.65 -0.78
C ARG A 102 -2.86 -25.73 -1.36
N THR A 103 -2.78 -24.44 -1.08
CA THR A 103 -3.76 -23.43 -1.50
C THR A 103 -3.40 -22.78 -2.83
N SER A 104 -2.10 -22.71 -3.15
CA SER A 104 -1.60 -22.19 -4.44
C SER A 104 -0.34 -22.94 -4.91
N ALA A 105 0.26 -22.48 -5.99
CA ALA A 105 1.54 -23.02 -6.44
C ALA A 105 2.67 -22.79 -5.43
N THR A 106 2.57 -21.74 -4.61
CA THR A 106 3.62 -21.28 -3.69
C THR A 106 3.13 -21.04 -2.27
N THR A 107 1.92 -21.46 -1.90
CA THR A 107 1.39 -21.32 -0.54
C THR A 107 0.78 -22.63 -0.02
N LEU A 108 0.99 -22.88 1.27
CA LEU A 108 0.42 -23.97 2.03
C LEU A 108 -0.36 -23.41 3.22
N LYS A 109 -1.62 -23.83 3.39
CA LYS A 109 -2.39 -23.61 4.61
C LYS A 109 -2.10 -24.72 5.60
N VAL A 110 -1.68 -24.36 6.80
CA VAL A 110 -1.32 -25.29 7.86
C VAL A 110 -2.25 -25.06 9.04
N THR A 111 -2.93 -26.10 9.48
CA THR A 111 -3.90 -26.03 10.58
C THR A 111 -3.52 -27.03 11.68
N GLY A 112 -3.58 -26.58 12.92
CA GLY A 112 -3.30 -27.44 14.07
C GLY A 112 -3.67 -26.79 15.39
N LEU A 113 -3.55 -27.53 16.48
CA LEU A 113 -3.76 -26.98 17.81
C LEU A 113 -2.61 -26.02 18.19
N PRO A 114 -2.86 -25.02 19.05
CA PRO A 114 -1.81 -24.10 19.50
C PRO A 114 -0.54 -24.82 20.01
N ALA A 115 -0.70 -25.89 20.80
CA ALA A 115 0.43 -26.67 21.30
C ALA A 115 1.24 -27.37 20.20
N ASP A 116 0.61 -27.72 19.08
CA ASP A 116 1.27 -28.36 17.94
C ASP A 116 2.04 -27.31 17.14
N MET A 117 1.49 -26.11 16.97
CA MET A 117 2.16 -24.95 16.37
C MET A 117 3.37 -24.52 17.20
N GLU A 118 3.22 -24.42 18.54
CA GLU A 118 4.33 -24.07 19.44
C GLU A 118 5.49 -25.06 19.31
N ARG A 119 5.21 -26.36 19.19
CA ARG A 119 6.26 -27.38 18.99
C ARG A 119 6.92 -27.27 17.60
N ALA A 120 6.12 -27.04 16.56
CA ALA A 120 6.62 -26.95 15.20
C ALA A 120 7.50 -25.73 14.99
N PHE A 121 7.10 -24.59 15.52
CA PHE A 121 7.78 -23.30 15.31
C PHE A 121 8.63 -22.86 16.51
N SER A 122 8.82 -23.72 17.51
CA SER A 122 9.64 -23.47 18.71
C SER A 122 9.30 -22.16 19.39
N VAL A 123 8.03 -21.89 19.60
CA VAL A 123 7.52 -20.62 20.10
C VAL A 123 6.49 -20.85 21.21
N SER A 124 6.29 -19.86 22.10
CA SER A 124 5.13 -19.78 22.99
C SER A 124 4.15 -18.76 22.44
N LEU A 125 2.90 -19.16 22.26
CA LEU A 125 1.80 -18.32 21.80
C LEU A 125 0.98 -17.84 22.98
N HIS A 126 0.74 -16.54 23.06
CA HIS A 126 -0.13 -15.91 24.04
C HIS A 126 -1.37 -15.31 23.40
N SER A 127 -2.45 -15.25 24.16
CA SER A 127 -3.66 -14.50 23.81
C SER A 127 -3.59 -13.12 24.43
N TYR A 128 -4.01 -12.11 23.67
CA TYR A 128 -4.01 -10.71 24.08
C TYR A 128 -5.39 -10.11 23.88
N GLU A 129 -5.72 -9.12 24.69
CA GLU A 129 -6.92 -8.29 24.56
C GLU A 129 -6.53 -6.82 24.43
N VAL A 130 -7.04 -6.16 23.40
CA VAL A 130 -7.05 -4.70 23.31
C VAL A 130 -8.44 -4.24 23.78
N PRO A 131 -8.54 -3.54 24.93
CA PRO A 131 -9.83 -3.05 25.43
C PRO A 131 -10.48 -2.04 24.49
N ALA A 132 -11.82 -2.00 24.50
CA ALA A 132 -12.54 -0.96 23.78
C ALA A 132 -12.14 0.43 24.26
N HIS A 133 -11.94 1.37 23.30
CA HIS A 133 -11.58 2.75 23.60
C HIS A 133 -12.33 3.73 22.69
N GLY A 134 -12.99 4.72 23.28
CA GLY A 134 -13.83 5.64 22.52
C GLY A 134 -14.92 4.90 21.74
N ASN A 135 -14.96 5.07 20.44
CA ASN A 135 -15.89 4.39 19.53
C ASN A 135 -15.30 3.12 18.89
N VAL A 136 -14.05 2.75 19.24
CA VAL A 136 -13.40 1.55 18.73
C VAL A 136 -13.72 0.38 19.65
N ALA A 137 -14.29 -0.69 19.09
CA ALA A 137 -14.56 -1.92 19.83
C ALA A 137 -13.23 -2.61 20.20
N GLY A 138 -13.21 -3.20 21.41
CA GLY A 138 -12.10 -4.05 21.81
C GLY A 138 -12.03 -5.32 20.95
N TYR A 139 -10.84 -5.89 20.85
CA TYR A 139 -10.61 -7.14 20.11
C TYR A 139 -9.56 -8.01 20.81
N THR A 140 -9.55 -9.29 20.47
CA THR A 140 -8.56 -10.24 20.94
C THR A 140 -7.73 -10.73 19.77
N PHE A 141 -6.46 -11.03 20.02
CA PHE A 141 -5.55 -11.63 19.06
C PHE A 141 -4.59 -12.59 19.76
N HIS A 142 -3.89 -13.41 19.01
CA HIS A 142 -2.76 -14.19 19.53
C HIS A 142 -1.47 -13.75 18.86
N ALA A 143 -0.37 -13.85 19.61
CA ALA A 143 0.95 -13.53 19.08
C ALA A 143 2.05 -14.33 19.81
N PRO A 144 3.22 -14.52 19.16
CA PRO A 144 4.35 -15.20 19.77
C PRO A 144 5.08 -14.31 20.79
N LEU A 145 5.47 -14.87 21.93
CA LEU A 145 6.35 -14.21 22.91
C LEU A 145 7.79 -14.09 22.43
N THR A 146 8.23 -15.02 21.60
CA THR A 146 9.60 -15.10 21.08
C THR A 146 9.56 -15.28 19.58
N ARG A 147 10.63 -14.88 18.89
CA ARG A 147 10.71 -15.08 17.44
C ARG A 147 10.61 -16.56 17.09
N PRO A 148 9.63 -16.95 16.23
CA PRO A 148 9.48 -18.32 15.78
C PRO A 148 10.68 -18.81 14.97
N THR A 149 10.93 -20.11 15.00
CA THR A 149 11.90 -20.77 14.13
C THR A 149 11.22 -21.74 13.21
N ILE A 150 11.73 -21.88 11.98
CA ILE A 150 11.23 -22.84 11.02
C ILE A 150 11.82 -24.22 11.34
N PRO A 151 11.05 -25.31 11.24
CA PRO A 151 11.61 -26.67 11.30
C PRO A 151 12.75 -26.82 10.29
N ALA A 152 13.91 -27.29 10.75
CA ALA A 152 15.16 -27.30 9.96
C ALA A 152 15.03 -28.04 8.62
N GLU A 153 14.21 -29.09 8.59
CA GLU A 153 13.98 -29.92 7.40
C GLU A 153 13.24 -29.22 6.26
N ILE A 154 12.51 -28.11 6.55
CA ILE A 154 11.77 -27.36 5.55
C ILE A 154 12.29 -25.92 5.35
N ALA A 155 13.16 -25.44 6.21
CA ALA A 155 13.57 -24.04 6.30
C ALA A 155 14.11 -23.48 4.97
N ALA A 156 14.87 -24.25 4.21
CA ALA A 156 15.43 -23.83 2.92
C ALA A 156 14.37 -23.54 1.83
N SER A 157 13.14 -24.00 2.03
CA SER A 157 12.05 -23.88 1.05
C SER A 157 10.97 -22.88 1.49
N VAL A 158 11.17 -22.16 2.60
CA VAL A 158 10.18 -21.26 3.18
C VAL A 158 10.60 -19.80 2.96
N ALA A 159 9.68 -19.00 2.44
CA ALA A 159 9.84 -17.55 2.30
C ALA A 159 9.20 -16.80 3.50
N ALA A 160 8.08 -17.31 4.03
CA ALA A 160 7.44 -16.77 5.23
C ALA A 160 6.56 -17.80 5.92
N VAL A 161 6.32 -17.58 7.22
CA VAL A 161 5.26 -18.24 8.01
C VAL A 161 4.43 -17.13 8.63
N VAL A 162 3.20 -16.97 8.21
CA VAL A 162 2.29 -15.91 8.66
C VAL A 162 1.04 -16.50 9.30
N GLY A 163 0.49 -15.81 10.31
CA GLY A 163 -0.67 -16.29 11.09
C GLY A 163 -0.33 -16.77 12.50
N LEU A 164 0.96 -16.85 12.88
CA LEU A 164 1.36 -17.03 14.28
C LEU A 164 1.10 -15.76 15.11
N ASP A 165 1.03 -14.63 14.45
CA ASP A 165 0.51 -13.34 14.96
C ASP A 165 -0.75 -12.99 14.17
N SER A 166 -1.85 -12.77 14.88
CA SER A 166 -3.16 -12.45 14.28
C SER A 166 -3.60 -11.01 14.53
N ARG A 167 -2.65 -10.12 14.90
CA ARG A 167 -2.96 -8.69 15.05
C ARG A 167 -3.32 -8.06 13.71
N PRO A 168 -4.21 -7.05 13.71
CA PRO A 168 -4.31 -6.12 12.59
C PRO A 168 -3.00 -5.35 12.43
N SER A 169 -2.38 -5.42 11.24
CA SER A 169 -1.01 -4.91 11.02
C SER A 169 -0.93 -3.85 9.93
N TYR A 170 -1.98 -3.65 9.14
CA TYR A 170 -1.95 -2.77 7.98
C TYR A 170 -2.97 -1.65 8.10
N HIS A 171 -2.63 -0.50 7.51
CA HIS A 171 -3.45 0.70 7.54
C HIS A 171 -4.00 1.00 6.15
N PRO A 172 -5.27 1.47 6.08
CA PRO A 172 -5.79 2.08 4.87
C PRO A 172 -5.07 3.41 4.61
N LEU A 173 -4.79 3.70 3.35
CA LEU A 173 -4.09 4.90 2.90
C LEU A 173 -5.06 5.93 2.29
N THR A 174 -6.31 5.99 2.80
CA THR A 174 -7.25 7.10 2.61
C THR A 174 -7.06 8.16 3.68
N LYS A 175 -7.18 9.42 3.27
CA LYS A 175 -6.98 10.59 4.15
C LYS A 175 -8.10 11.60 4.02
N VAL A 176 -8.41 12.26 5.13
CA VAL A 176 -9.23 13.49 5.16
C VAL A 176 -8.40 14.65 5.65
N ALA A 177 -8.82 15.86 5.29
CA ALA A 177 -8.21 17.06 5.82
C ALA A 177 -8.33 17.10 7.36
N PRO A 178 -7.30 17.60 8.09
CA PRO A 178 -7.34 17.72 9.54
C PRO A 178 -8.58 18.47 10.03
N GLN A 179 -9.15 18.04 11.18
CA GLN A 179 -10.39 18.61 11.72
C GLN A 179 -10.33 20.13 11.91
N ALA A 180 -9.15 20.68 12.23
CA ALA A 180 -8.95 22.11 12.35
C ALA A 180 -9.22 22.83 11.02
N LEU A 181 -8.79 22.26 9.91
CA LEU A 181 -9.00 22.80 8.57
C LEU A 181 -10.41 22.53 8.05
N ALA A 182 -10.97 21.36 8.34
CA ALA A 182 -12.35 21.02 7.96
C ALA A 182 -13.38 21.99 8.55
N LYS A 183 -13.14 22.46 9.78
CA LYS A 183 -13.97 23.50 10.43
C LYS A 183 -13.79 24.88 9.82
N ALA A 184 -12.63 25.16 9.21
CA ALA A 184 -12.32 26.44 8.58
C ALA A 184 -12.83 26.54 7.15
N ARG A 185 -13.15 25.43 6.49
CA ARG A 185 -13.65 25.43 5.10
C ARG A 185 -14.94 26.23 4.96
N SER A 186 -14.93 27.16 4.02
CA SER A 186 -16.13 27.82 3.53
C SER A 186 -16.93 26.83 2.71
N VAL A 187 -18.13 26.46 3.17
CA VAL A 187 -19.11 25.73 2.37
C VAL A 187 -19.70 26.71 1.35
N ARG A 188 -18.96 27.06 0.29
CA ARG A 188 -19.55 27.64 -0.90
C ARG A 188 -20.01 26.49 -1.78
N PRO A 189 -21.30 26.41 -2.13
CA PRO A 189 -21.73 25.50 -3.19
C PRO A 189 -20.98 25.93 -4.47
N ALA A 190 -20.25 25.01 -5.07
CA ALA A 190 -19.55 25.25 -6.30
C ALA A 190 -20.54 25.58 -7.40
N SER A 191 -20.50 26.81 -7.90
CA SER A 191 -21.31 27.23 -9.05
C SER A 191 -20.67 26.96 -10.39
N SER A 192 -19.53 26.26 -10.43
CA SER A 192 -18.88 25.84 -11.70
C SER A 192 -17.87 24.72 -11.41
N GLY A 193 -18.05 23.64 -11.99
CA GLY A 193 -17.26 22.48 -12.45
C GLY A 193 -15.95 22.02 -11.78
N ASP A 194 -15.32 22.75 -10.89
CA ASP A 194 -14.01 22.43 -10.30
C ASP A 194 -13.99 22.74 -8.80
N ALA A 195 -14.93 22.16 -8.05
CA ALA A 195 -14.96 22.33 -6.58
C ALA A 195 -14.01 21.36 -5.91
N PHE A 196 -12.89 21.85 -5.41
CA PHE A 196 -11.99 21.08 -4.56
C PHE A 196 -12.74 20.45 -3.38
N GLY A 197 -12.39 19.19 -3.09
CA GLY A 197 -13.10 18.33 -2.15
C GLY A 197 -14.32 17.62 -2.75
N TYR A 198 -14.72 17.97 -3.98
CA TYR A 198 -15.85 17.36 -4.71
C TYR A 198 -15.43 16.80 -6.06
N LEU A 199 -14.15 16.60 -6.31
CA LEU A 199 -13.67 16.01 -7.55
C LEU A 199 -14.18 14.59 -7.72
N THR A 200 -14.27 14.16 -8.96
CA THR A 200 -14.72 12.84 -9.36
C THR A 200 -13.74 12.21 -10.33
N VAL A 201 -13.94 10.94 -10.69
CA VAL A 201 -13.15 10.30 -11.76
C VAL A 201 -13.28 10.99 -13.12
N LEU A 202 -14.32 11.78 -13.34
CA LEU A 202 -14.46 12.57 -14.57
C LEU A 202 -13.54 13.80 -14.56
N ASP A 203 -13.30 14.38 -13.39
CA ASP A 203 -12.34 15.46 -13.23
C ASP A 203 -10.91 14.93 -13.33
N PHE A 204 -10.61 13.79 -12.70
CA PHE A 204 -9.37 13.04 -12.90
C PHE A 204 -9.08 12.83 -14.41
N ALA A 205 -10.08 12.39 -15.17
CA ALA A 205 -9.93 12.14 -16.60
C ALA A 205 -9.56 13.38 -17.41
N LYS A 206 -10.04 14.57 -17.00
CA LYS A 206 -9.68 15.86 -17.61
C LYS A 206 -8.27 16.29 -17.21
N TYR A 207 -7.94 16.23 -15.91
CA TYR A 207 -6.64 16.70 -15.41
C TYR A 207 -5.47 15.89 -15.99
N TYR A 208 -5.65 14.58 -16.19
CA TYR A 208 -4.59 13.66 -16.61
C TYR A 208 -4.74 13.14 -18.05
N ASP A 209 -5.58 13.84 -18.86
CA ASP A 209 -5.74 13.62 -20.30
C ASP A 209 -6.17 12.18 -20.66
N VAL A 210 -7.15 11.64 -19.91
CA VAL A 210 -7.79 10.34 -20.22
C VAL A 210 -8.88 10.48 -21.29
N ASP A 211 -9.56 11.62 -21.36
CA ASP A 211 -10.67 11.91 -22.27
C ASP A 211 -10.41 11.55 -23.75
N PRO A 212 -9.18 11.73 -24.29
CA PRO A 212 -8.91 11.28 -25.66
C PRO A 212 -9.10 9.80 -25.88
N LEU A 213 -8.82 8.96 -24.88
CA LEU A 213 -9.08 7.51 -24.96
C LEU A 213 -10.58 7.22 -24.95
N TYR A 214 -11.36 7.89 -24.10
CA TYR A 214 -12.82 7.75 -24.09
C TYR A 214 -13.45 8.14 -25.43
N LYS A 215 -12.97 9.21 -26.08
CA LYS A 215 -13.43 9.61 -27.43
C LYS A 215 -13.13 8.57 -28.50
N LEU A 216 -12.16 7.71 -28.29
CA LEU A 216 -11.84 6.56 -29.15
C LEU A 216 -12.67 5.31 -28.80
N GLY A 217 -13.59 5.39 -27.84
CA GLY A 217 -14.39 4.24 -27.37
C GLY A 217 -13.65 3.30 -26.43
N ILE A 218 -12.50 3.74 -25.89
CA ILE A 218 -11.73 2.97 -24.91
C ILE A 218 -12.34 3.20 -23.53
N SER A 219 -12.81 2.14 -22.89
CA SER A 219 -13.50 2.16 -21.60
C SER A 219 -13.01 1.07 -20.64
N GLY A 220 -11.97 0.30 -21.02
CA GLY A 220 -11.53 -0.90 -20.32
C GLY A 220 -12.36 -2.15 -20.71
N ALA A 221 -13.19 -2.08 -21.75
CA ALA A 221 -14.01 -3.20 -22.18
C ALA A 221 -13.18 -4.45 -22.51
N GLY A 222 -13.63 -5.60 -22.00
CA GLY A 222 -12.92 -6.87 -22.13
C GLY A 222 -11.70 -7.02 -21.21
N ARG A 223 -11.45 -6.05 -20.31
CA ARG A 223 -10.39 -6.12 -19.30
C ARG A 223 -10.96 -6.45 -17.93
N THR A 224 -10.12 -6.96 -17.05
CA THR A 224 -10.46 -7.26 -15.66
C THR A 224 -9.47 -6.56 -14.72
N LEU A 225 -10.01 -5.72 -13.85
CA LEU A 225 -9.30 -5.09 -12.73
C LEU A 225 -9.32 -6.03 -11.53
N GLY A 226 -8.24 -6.09 -10.78
CA GLY A 226 -8.22 -6.74 -9.48
C GLY A 226 -7.94 -5.71 -8.39
N ILE A 227 -8.63 -5.82 -7.29
CA ILE A 227 -8.43 -5.03 -6.08
C ILE A 227 -8.06 -6.00 -4.97
N MET A 228 -6.93 -5.80 -4.34
CA MET A 228 -6.47 -6.53 -3.16
C MET A 228 -6.72 -5.64 -1.95
N THR A 229 -7.49 -6.15 -0.97
CA THR A 229 -7.92 -5.33 0.17
C THR A 229 -8.06 -6.15 1.44
N LEU A 230 -8.00 -5.47 2.59
CA LEU A 230 -8.12 -6.09 3.91
C LEU A 230 -9.44 -5.71 4.62
N ALA A 231 -10.38 -5.14 3.88
CA ALA A 231 -11.73 -4.85 4.36
C ALA A 231 -12.79 -5.24 3.35
N SER A 232 -13.99 -5.52 3.82
CA SER A 232 -15.18 -5.67 2.98
C SER A 232 -15.80 -4.29 2.69
N PHE A 233 -16.72 -4.22 1.75
CA PHE A 233 -17.39 -2.99 1.35
C PHE A 233 -18.84 -3.25 0.94
N THR A 234 -19.59 -2.17 0.70
CA THR A 234 -20.98 -2.22 0.23
C THR A 234 -21.02 -1.97 -1.28
N PRO A 235 -21.15 -2.98 -2.15
CA PRO A 235 -21.06 -2.79 -3.61
C PRO A 235 -22.07 -1.79 -4.20
N SER A 236 -23.24 -1.60 -3.55
CA SER A 236 -24.24 -0.64 -3.99
C SER A 236 -23.74 0.81 -4.00
N ASP A 237 -22.76 1.15 -3.17
CA ASP A 237 -22.22 2.49 -3.04
C ASP A 237 -21.46 2.86 -4.33
N ALA A 238 -20.60 1.99 -4.82
CA ALA A 238 -19.91 2.18 -6.10
C ALA A 238 -20.88 2.29 -7.28
N PHE A 239 -21.94 1.48 -7.31
CA PHE A 239 -22.98 1.62 -8.34
C PHE A 239 -23.74 2.94 -8.23
N ALA A 240 -23.99 3.45 -7.01
CA ALA A 240 -24.61 4.75 -6.80
C ALA A 240 -23.70 5.89 -7.30
N TYR A 241 -22.39 5.83 -6.98
CA TYR A 241 -21.38 6.77 -7.47
C TYR A 241 -21.34 6.82 -9.00
N TRP A 242 -21.14 5.68 -9.68
CA TRP A 242 -21.06 5.64 -11.13
C TRP A 242 -22.36 6.09 -11.81
N LYS A 243 -23.52 5.74 -11.22
CA LYS A 243 -24.83 6.20 -11.71
C LYS A 243 -24.97 7.72 -11.60
N ALA A 244 -24.53 8.32 -10.49
CA ALA A 244 -24.57 9.77 -10.30
C ALA A 244 -23.72 10.52 -11.34
N LEU A 245 -22.61 9.91 -11.77
CA LEU A 245 -21.74 10.44 -12.82
C LEU A 245 -22.25 10.14 -14.25
N GLY A 246 -23.36 9.44 -14.40
CA GLY A 246 -23.89 9.04 -15.72
C GLY A 246 -23.08 7.96 -16.43
N LEU A 247 -22.21 7.24 -15.70
CA LEU A 247 -21.44 6.14 -16.27
C LEU A 247 -22.31 4.91 -16.50
N SER A 248 -22.28 4.39 -17.72
CA SER A 248 -23.00 3.17 -18.07
C SER A 248 -22.12 1.95 -17.76
N VAL A 249 -22.46 1.20 -16.73
CA VAL A 249 -21.69 0.05 -16.26
C VAL A 249 -22.54 -1.23 -16.26
N ASN A 250 -21.89 -2.38 -16.46
CA ASN A 250 -22.55 -3.68 -16.31
C ASN A 250 -22.88 -3.94 -14.83
N LYS A 251 -24.11 -4.33 -14.53
CA LYS A 251 -24.58 -4.62 -13.17
C LYS A 251 -23.84 -5.80 -12.50
N ASN A 252 -23.28 -6.70 -13.28
CA ASN A 252 -22.59 -7.90 -12.80
C ASN A 252 -21.06 -7.78 -12.90
N ARG A 253 -20.53 -6.55 -13.02
CA ARG A 253 -19.09 -6.34 -13.22
C ARG A 253 -18.24 -6.61 -11.98
N ILE A 254 -18.82 -6.55 -10.78
CA ILE A 254 -18.10 -6.79 -9.53
C ILE A 254 -18.26 -8.25 -9.12
N ARG A 255 -17.12 -8.91 -8.84
CA ARG A 255 -17.04 -10.23 -8.23
C ARG A 255 -16.16 -10.19 -7.01
N ILE A 256 -16.67 -10.64 -5.87
CA ILE A 256 -15.94 -10.69 -4.60
C ILE A 256 -15.37 -12.11 -4.41
N VAL A 257 -14.11 -12.16 -3.99
CA VAL A 257 -13.40 -13.37 -3.59
C VAL A 257 -12.99 -13.20 -2.13
N ASN A 258 -13.61 -13.97 -1.23
CA ASN A 258 -13.21 -14.01 0.17
C ASN A 258 -11.99 -14.92 0.33
N VAL A 259 -10.88 -14.31 0.72
CA VAL A 259 -9.64 -15.00 1.07
C VAL A 259 -9.65 -15.21 2.58
N ASP A 260 -9.29 -16.40 3.05
CA ASP A 260 -9.31 -16.78 4.48
C ASP A 260 -10.65 -16.54 5.18
N GLY A 261 -11.74 -16.77 4.46
CA GLY A 261 -13.10 -16.51 4.96
C GLY A 261 -13.56 -15.06 4.83
N GLY A 262 -12.66 -14.14 4.44
CA GLY A 262 -12.92 -12.71 4.27
C GLY A 262 -12.87 -11.90 5.58
N PRO A 263 -12.89 -10.55 5.47
CA PRO A 263 -12.68 -9.64 6.62
C PRO A 263 -13.92 -9.42 7.49
N GLY A 264 -15.01 -10.13 7.24
CA GLY A 264 -16.27 -9.96 7.97
C GLY A 264 -17.22 -8.97 7.30
N ALA A 265 -18.16 -8.41 8.09
CA ALA A 265 -19.13 -7.44 7.58
C ALA A 265 -18.50 -6.06 7.38
N PRO A 266 -18.99 -5.24 6.42
CA PRO A 266 -18.52 -3.87 6.25
C PRO A 266 -18.72 -3.03 7.52
N SER A 267 -17.69 -2.25 7.89
CA SER A 267 -17.75 -1.28 8.98
C SER A 267 -16.70 -0.19 8.84
N ASP A 268 -16.93 0.97 9.47
CA ASP A 268 -15.95 2.06 9.48
C ASP A 268 -14.66 1.63 10.17
N ALA A 269 -14.79 0.89 11.28
CA ALA A 269 -13.64 0.40 12.05
C ALA A 269 -12.79 -0.63 11.31
N SER A 270 -13.37 -1.38 10.36
CA SER A 270 -12.62 -2.34 9.53
C SER A 270 -11.96 -1.70 8.30
N GLY A 271 -12.18 -0.41 8.05
CA GLY A 271 -11.63 0.27 6.88
C GLY A 271 -12.44 0.07 5.60
N SER A 272 -13.73 -0.20 5.68
CA SER A 272 -14.60 -0.44 4.52
C SER A 272 -14.65 0.72 3.53
N LEU A 273 -14.40 1.94 3.98
CA LEU A 273 -14.26 3.11 3.11
C LEU A 273 -13.13 2.93 2.10
N GLU A 274 -11.99 2.38 2.54
CA GLU A 274 -10.83 2.13 1.67
C GLU A 274 -11.21 1.28 0.46
N THR A 275 -11.83 0.13 0.71
CA THR A 275 -12.27 -0.77 -0.38
C THR A 275 -13.32 -0.12 -1.27
N THR A 276 -14.20 0.72 -0.70
CA THR A 276 -15.19 1.49 -1.47
C THR A 276 -14.49 2.46 -2.43
N VAL A 277 -13.50 3.21 -1.94
CA VAL A 277 -12.68 4.12 -2.77
C VAL A 277 -11.96 3.36 -3.89
N ASP A 278 -11.30 2.25 -3.57
CA ASP A 278 -10.60 1.42 -4.55
C ASP A 278 -11.52 1.00 -5.71
N VAL A 279 -12.73 0.56 -5.39
CA VAL A 279 -13.72 0.11 -6.38
C VAL A 279 -14.31 1.29 -7.16
N GLU A 280 -14.68 2.39 -6.50
CA GLU A 280 -15.22 3.59 -7.14
C GLU A 280 -14.24 4.19 -8.15
N GLN A 281 -12.98 4.34 -7.74
CA GLN A 281 -11.95 4.98 -8.54
C GLN A 281 -11.54 4.09 -9.73
N SER A 282 -11.10 2.84 -9.47
CA SER A 282 -10.70 1.93 -10.56
C SER A 282 -11.82 1.72 -11.57
N GLY A 283 -13.01 1.42 -11.05
CA GLY A 283 -14.17 1.13 -11.87
C GLY A 283 -14.76 2.34 -12.58
N GLY A 284 -14.59 3.53 -12.00
CA GLY A 284 -15.02 4.79 -12.61
C GLY A 284 -14.10 5.23 -13.75
N VAL A 285 -12.78 5.07 -13.59
CA VAL A 285 -11.78 5.34 -14.64
C VAL A 285 -11.95 4.34 -15.80
N ALA A 286 -12.22 3.08 -15.52
CA ALA A 286 -12.44 2.07 -16.55
C ALA A 286 -13.87 1.49 -16.50
N PRO A 287 -14.90 2.25 -16.94
CA PRO A 287 -16.30 1.87 -16.74
C PRO A 287 -16.73 0.61 -17.50
N GLY A 288 -16.00 0.20 -18.51
CA GLY A 288 -16.25 -1.04 -19.28
C GLY A 288 -15.54 -2.29 -18.74
N ALA A 289 -14.64 -2.16 -17.77
CA ALA A 289 -13.89 -3.29 -17.23
C ALA A 289 -14.71 -4.10 -16.22
N ASN A 290 -14.40 -5.39 -16.05
CA ASN A 290 -14.83 -6.18 -14.90
C ASN A 290 -13.95 -5.91 -13.68
N ILE A 291 -14.46 -6.19 -12.49
CA ILE A 291 -13.75 -5.96 -11.22
C ILE A 291 -13.77 -7.24 -10.38
N MET A 292 -12.58 -7.71 -9.99
CA MET A 292 -12.39 -8.79 -9.01
C MET A 292 -11.91 -8.14 -7.71
N VAL A 293 -12.67 -8.26 -6.63
CA VAL A 293 -12.25 -7.78 -5.31
C VAL A 293 -11.82 -8.97 -4.47
N TYR A 294 -10.53 -9.09 -4.23
CA TYR A 294 -9.94 -10.07 -3.32
C TYR A 294 -9.86 -9.42 -1.95
N GLN A 295 -10.62 -9.93 -0.99
CA GLN A 295 -10.70 -9.35 0.34
C GLN A 295 -10.34 -10.38 1.41
N ALA A 296 -9.40 -10.04 2.29
CA ALA A 296 -8.88 -10.88 3.37
C ALA A 296 -9.03 -10.18 4.73
N PRO A 297 -8.94 -10.91 5.86
CA PRO A 297 -8.77 -10.28 7.17
C PRO A 297 -7.52 -9.38 7.22
N ASN A 298 -7.57 -8.29 7.99
CA ASN A 298 -6.39 -7.43 8.21
C ASN A 298 -5.44 -8.10 9.21
N THR A 299 -4.64 -9.02 8.72
CA THR A 299 -3.59 -9.75 9.43
C THR A 299 -2.42 -10.00 8.48
N ASP A 300 -1.26 -10.38 8.99
CA ASP A 300 -0.11 -10.77 8.17
C ASP A 300 -0.43 -11.94 7.24
N GLU A 301 -1.24 -12.91 7.72
CA GLU A 301 -1.71 -14.04 6.91
C GLU A 301 -2.59 -13.55 5.76
N GLY A 302 -3.62 -12.75 6.06
CA GLY A 302 -4.53 -12.20 5.05
C GLY A 302 -3.81 -11.33 4.03
N PHE A 303 -2.79 -10.56 4.45
CA PHE A 303 -1.99 -9.75 3.54
C PHE A 303 -1.21 -10.59 2.53
N VAL A 304 -0.52 -11.64 2.96
CA VAL A 304 0.19 -12.54 2.03
C VAL A 304 -0.79 -13.31 1.14
N ASP A 305 -1.88 -13.81 1.74
CA ASP A 305 -2.83 -14.67 1.03
C ASP A 305 -3.69 -13.91 0.01
N VAL A 306 -3.96 -12.60 0.22
CA VAL A 306 -4.66 -11.79 -0.80
C VAL A 306 -3.79 -11.61 -2.06
N PHE A 307 -2.48 -11.38 -1.91
CA PHE A 307 -1.55 -11.36 -3.04
C PHE A 307 -1.46 -12.74 -3.72
N ALA A 308 -1.28 -13.79 -2.93
CA ALA A 308 -1.18 -15.15 -3.45
C ALA A 308 -2.44 -15.55 -4.25
N SER A 309 -3.64 -15.25 -3.71
CA SER A 309 -4.91 -15.56 -4.36
C SER A 309 -5.09 -14.80 -5.66
N ALA A 310 -4.86 -13.48 -5.68
CA ALA A 310 -5.04 -12.65 -6.87
C ALA A 310 -4.05 -13.00 -7.99
N ILE A 311 -2.79 -13.25 -7.62
CA ILE A 311 -1.70 -13.54 -8.57
C ILE A 311 -1.79 -14.97 -9.10
N ASP A 312 -2.10 -15.95 -8.23
CA ASP A 312 -2.25 -17.36 -8.65
C ASP A 312 -3.48 -17.54 -9.56
N ALA A 313 -4.60 -16.91 -9.24
CA ALA A 313 -5.79 -16.94 -10.09
C ALA A 313 -5.51 -16.38 -11.49
N ASN A 314 -4.64 -15.38 -11.60
CA ASN A 314 -4.24 -14.70 -12.84
C ASN A 314 -5.43 -14.27 -13.72
N SER A 315 -6.58 -14.01 -13.08
CA SER A 315 -7.86 -13.64 -13.72
C SER A 315 -7.96 -12.15 -13.99
N ALA A 316 -7.29 -11.31 -13.18
CA ALA A 316 -7.13 -9.89 -13.39
C ALA A 316 -5.80 -9.60 -14.08
N GLU A 317 -5.81 -8.66 -15.01
CA GLU A 317 -4.62 -8.27 -15.78
C GLU A 317 -3.85 -7.15 -15.10
N THR A 318 -4.53 -6.43 -14.24
CA THR A 318 -4.00 -5.30 -13.46
C THR A 318 -4.56 -5.37 -12.06
N LEU A 319 -3.75 -5.08 -11.07
CA LEU A 319 -4.06 -5.20 -9.64
C LEU A 319 -3.69 -3.91 -8.92
N SER A 320 -4.43 -3.55 -7.88
CA SER A 320 -4.05 -2.49 -6.94
C SER A 320 -4.25 -2.91 -5.50
N ILE A 321 -3.46 -2.29 -4.62
CA ILE A 321 -3.59 -2.36 -3.17
C ILE A 321 -3.38 -0.98 -2.57
N SER A 322 -4.24 -0.60 -1.62
CA SER A 322 -4.20 0.67 -0.91
C SER A 322 -4.06 0.47 0.61
N TRP A 323 -3.52 -0.68 0.99
CA TRP A 323 -3.17 -1.04 2.34
C TRP A 323 -1.67 -1.23 2.46
N GLY A 324 -1.08 -0.66 3.48
CA GLY A 324 0.35 -0.76 3.70
C GLY A 324 0.75 -0.57 5.16
N SER A 325 2.02 -0.64 5.42
CA SER A 325 2.67 -0.24 6.65
C SER A 325 4.14 0.06 6.38
N TRP A 326 4.84 0.69 7.31
CA TRP A 326 6.26 0.99 7.14
C TRP A 326 7.08 -0.26 6.80
N GLU A 327 7.93 -0.16 5.76
CA GLU A 327 8.71 -1.30 5.26
C GLU A 327 9.56 -2.00 6.32
N TRP A 328 10.05 -1.25 7.33
CA TRP A 328 10.90 -1.79 8.39
C TRP A 328 10.12 -2.76 9.30
N PHE A 329 8.87 -2.45 9.61
CA PHE A 329 8.03 -3.37 10.38
C PHE A 329 7.80 -4.67 9.63
N ASN A 330 7.54 -4.62 8.34
CA ASN A 330 7.36 -5.81 7.52
C ASN A 330 8.61 -6.68 7.41
N ASN A 331 9.79 -6.09 7.57
CA ASN A 331 11.05 -6.83 7.53
C ASN A 331 11.44 -7.48 8.86
N LEU A 332 11.19 -6.82 9.98
CA LEU A 332 11.78 -7.21 11.27
C LEU A 332 10.75 -7.50 12.36
N GLU A 333 9.57 -6.91 12.29
CA GLU A 333 8.58 -6.96 13.36
C GLU A 333 7.34 -7.80 13.00
N ASN A 334 6.94 -7.80 11.73
CA ASN A 334 5.76 -8.54 11.29
C ASN A 334 6.14 -9.96 10.88
N SER A 335 5.75 -10.93 11.70
CA SER A 335 5.90 -12.36 11.45
C SER A 335 7.28 -12.82 10.95
N PRO A 336 8.43 -12.30 11.47
CA PRO A 336 9.72 -12.81 11.07
C PRO A 336 9.94 -14.20 11.66
N VAL A 337 10.44 -15.13 10.83
CA VAL A 337 10.81 -16.47 11.25
C VAL A 337 12.27 -16.77 10.91
N THR A 338 12.94 -17.53 11.76
CA THR A 338 14.37 -17.82 11.60
C THR A 338 14.60 -19.28 11.24
N ASP A 339 15.41 -19.51 10.19
CA ASP A 339 16.00 -20.82 9.92
C ASP A 339 17.05 -21.13 10.99
N PRO A 340 16.83 -22.16 11.84
CA PRO A 340 17.73 -22.46 12.95
C PRO A 340 19.11 -22.97 12.48
N THR A 341 19.23 -23.42 11.23
CA THR A 341 20.49 -23.97 10.67
C THR A 341 21.40 -22.87 10.14
N THR A 342 20.83 -21.91 9.42
CA THR A 342 21.60 -20.84 8.74
C THR A 342 21.57 -19.51 9.48
N GLY A 343 20.64 -19.33 10.42
CA GLY A 343 20.36 -18.06 11.07
C GLY A 343 19.68 -17.03 10.15
N LYS A 344 19.29 -17.42 8.93
CA LYS A 344 18.59 -16.53 8.00
C LYS A 344 17.18 -16.25 8.52
N THR A 345 16.78 -15.00 8.56
CA THR A 345 15.40 -14.58 8.82
C THR A 345 14.69 -14.36 7.49
N VAL A 346 13.47 -14.86 7.39
CA VAL A 346 12.55 -14.68 6.27
C VAL A 346 11.23 -14.14 6.81
N GLY A 347 10.42 -13.57 5.95
CA GLY A 347 9.14 -12.98 6.36
C GLY A 347 8.36 -12.41 5.18
N ILE A 348 7.39 -11.57 5.49
CA ILE A 348 6.38 -11.05 4.56
C ILE A 348 7.00 -10.40 3.32
N THR A 349 8.02 -9.56 3.49
CA THR A 349 8.67 -8.86 2.37
C THR A 349 9.24 -9.81 1.34
N GLN A 350 9.86 -10.93 1.75
CA GLN A 350 10.35 -11.93 0.81
C GLN A 350 9.20 -12.64 0.10
N ALA A 351 8.17 -13.07 0.85
CA ALA A 351 7.04 -13.79 0.28
C ALA A 351 6.27 -12.97 -0.76
N VAL A 352 5.95 -11.73 -0.42
CA VAL A 352 5.21 -10.83 -1.32
C VAL A 352 6.07 -10.40 -2.51
N HIS A 353 7.39 -10.16 -2.31
CA HIS A 353 8.31 -9.88 -3.42
C HIS A 353 8.29 -11.01 -4.47
N GLU A 354 8.39 -12.26 -4.03
CA GLU A 354 8.35 -13.42 -4.92
C GLU A 354 7.02 -13.54 -5.68
N LEU A 355 5.90 -13.18 -5.02
CA LEU A 355 4.58 -13.10 -5.67
C LEU A 355 4.51 -11.96 -6.69
N LEU A 356 5.06 -10.78 -6.39
CA LEU A 356 5.11 -9.64 -7.31
C LEU A 356 5.99 -9.93 -8.54
N VAL A 357 7.15 -10.58 -8.35
CA VAL A 357 7.99 -11.09 -9.45
C VAL A 357 7.19 -12.03 -10.35
N ARG A 358 6.43 -12.94 -9.75
CA ARG A 358 5.55 -13.85 -10.48
C ARG A 358 4.48 -13.07 -11.26
N ALA A 359 3.81 -12.10 -10.64
CA ALA A 359 2.79 -11.27 -11.30
C ALA A 359 3.35 -10.63 -12.58
N GLY A 360 4.50 -9.96 -12.47
CA GLY A 360 5.14 -9.31 -13.60
C GLY A 360 5.56 -10.29 -14.71
N ILE A 361 6.05 -11.49 -14.36
CA ILE A 361 6.39 -12.55 -15.33
C ILE A 361 5.14 -13.08 -16.05
N GLN A 362 3.99 -13.12 -15.37
CA GLN A 362 2.70 -13.48 -15.95
C GLN A 362 2.02 -12.32 -16.71
N GLY A 363 2.66 -11.13 -16.73
CA GLY A 363 2.16 -9.94 -17.40
C GLY A 363 1.09 -9.18 -16.62
N GLN A 364 0.88 -9.50 -15.35
CA GLN A 364 0.04 -8.68 -14.47
C GLN A 364 0.78 -7.40 -14.08
N THR A 365 0.07 -6.28 -14.09
CA THR A 365 0.56 -5.00 -13.59
C THR A 365 0.06 -4.80 -12.17
N VAL A 366 0.92 -4.50 -11.23
CA VAL A 366 0.53 -4.29 -9.83
C VAL A 366 0.89 -2.87 -9.39
N PHE A 367 -0.07 -2.20 -8.77
CA PHE A 367 0.06 -0.85 -8.21
C PHE A 367 -0.13 -0.88 -6.69
N ALA A 368 0.65 -0.04 -6.00
CA ALA A 368 0.41 0.25 -4.59
C ALA A 368 0.30 1.75 -4.36
N ALA A 369 -0.53 2.15 -3.41
CA ALA A 369 -0.45 3.47 -2.80
C ALA A 369 0.89 3.63 -2.09
N ALA A 370 1.52 4.82 -2.16
CA ALA A 370 2.87 5.03 -1.65
C ALA A 370 2.95 5.50 -0.19
N GLY A 371 1.80 5.63 0.48
CA GLY A 371 1.71 6.13 1.85
C GLY A 371 1.23 7.58 1.93
N ASP A 372 0.76 7.97 3.11
CA ASP A 372 0.12 9.26 3.39
C ASP A 372 0.83 10.06 4.50
N GLY A 373 1.93 9.54 5.00
CA GLY A 373 2.76 10.13 6.05
C GLY A 373 3.93 10.96 5.53
N GLY A 374 3.87 11.46 4.29
CA GLY A 374 4.98 12.19 3.68
C GLY A 374 6.25 11.34 3.65
N ALA A 375 7.39 11.95 3.99
CA ALA A 375 8.67 11.25 4.11
C ALA A 375 8.81 10.43 5.41
N TYR A 376 7.77 10.40 6.26
CA TYR A 376 7.79 9.88 7.62
C TYR A 376 6.71 8.82 7.84
N ASP A 377 6.64 7.86 6.96
CA ASP A 377 5.57 6.87 6.87
C ASP A 377 5.39 6.05 8.15
N ALA A 378 6.46 5.80 8.91
CA ALA A 378 6.39 5.17 10.23
C ALA A 378 5.36 5.79 11.19
N ASN A 379 4.95 7.04 10.98
CA ASN A 379 3.92 7.67 11.79
C ASN A 379 2.50 7.16 11.51
N ASN A 380 2.27 6.49 10.40
CA ASN A 380 1.00 5.80 10.18
C ASN A 380 0.86 4.63 11.17
N ASP A 381 1.94 3.93 11.45
CA ASP A 381 1.99 2.82 12.40
C ASP A 381 2.14 3.28 13.86
N LEU A 382 2.90 4.36 14.10
CA LEU A 382 3.23 4.87 15.44
C LEU A 382 2.26 5.92 15.99
N GLY A 383 1.30 6.39 15.18
CA GLY A 383 0.20 7.22 15.66
C GLY A 383 0.52 8.68 15.92
N CYS A 384 1.35 9.32 15.10
CA CYS A 384 1.59 10.76 15.13
C CYS A 384 0.33 11.63 14.99
N PHE A 385 -0.76 11.08 14.53
CA PHE A 385 -2.01 11.78 14.21
C PHE A 385 -2.96 11.99 15.40
N GLY A 386 -2.48 11.82 16.63
CA GLY A 386 -3.26 12.10 17.84
C GLY A 386 -3.26 13.59 18.25
N PRO A 387 -4.17 14.02 19.13
CA PRO A 387 -4.15 15.38 19.65
C PRO A 387 -2.85 15.61 20.45
N TYR A 388 -2.16 16.70 20.11
CA TYR A 388 -0.97 17.16 20.83
C TYR A 388 -1.22 17.23 22.34
N SER A 389 -0.36 16.57 23.11
CA SER A 389 -0.32 16.74 24.57
C SER A 389 0.82 17.69 24.94
N PRO A 390 0.56 18.76 25.73
CA PRO A 390 1.63 19.66 26.19
C PRO A 390 2.73 18.99 27.00
N SER A 391 2.48 17.79 27.53
CA SER A 391 3.44 16.99 28.30
C SER A 391 4.32 16.08 27.42
N GLN A 392 3.98 15.92 26.12
CA GLN A 392 4.77 15.17 25.15
C GLN A 392 4.96 16.03 23.89
N PRO A 393 5.99 16.88 23.85
CA PRO A 393 6.18 17.86 22.78
C PRO A 393 6.49 17.25 21.41
N TYR A 394 6.78 15.96 21.30
CA TYR A 394 7.06 15.24 20.04
C TYR A 394 6.42 13.86 20.08
N SER A 395 5.18 13.77 19.66
CA SER A 395 4.49 12.49 19.53
C SER A 395 4.73 11.82 18.15
N CYS A 396 5.53 12.44 17.28
CA CYS A 396 5.80 11.97 15.94
C CYS A 396 7.23 11.47 15.79
N SER A 397 7.44 10.37 15.08
CA SER A 397 8.77 9.95 14.65
C SER A 397 9.29 10.90 13.56
N LEU A 398 10.53 11.31 13.65
CA LEU A 398 11.24 12.06 12.60
C LEU A 398 12.18 11.16 11.79
N THR A 399 12.01 9.85 11.89
CA THR A 399 12.76 8.88 11.10
C THR A 399 12.19 8.82 9.69
N LEU A 400 13.03 9.06 8.70
CA LEU A 400 12.66 8.92 7.29
C LEU A 400 12.30 7.47 6.99
N SER A 401 11.16 7.28 6.37
CA SER A 401 10.56 5.96 6.19
C SER A 401 9.66 5.92 4.95
N VAL A 402 9.56 4.76 4.33
CA VAL A 402 8.72 4.53 3.15
C VAL A 402 7.75 3.38 3.42
N ASP A 403 6.61 3.41 2.76
CA ASP A 403 5.55 2.40 2.85
C ASP A 403 5.93 1.11 2.12
N TYR A 404 5.42 0.00 2.62
CA TYR A 404 5.38 -1.31 1.99
C TYR A 404 3.92 -1.73 1.77
N PRO A 405 3.54 -2.23 0.57
CA PRO A 405 4.40 -2.85 -0.45
C PRO A 405 4.94 -1.88 -1.52
N ALA A 406 4.70 -0.58 -1.41
CA ALA A 406 5.15 0.42 -2.39
C ALA A 406 6.68 0.42 -2.61
N SER A 407 7.46 0.09 -1.59
CA SER A 407 8.92 0.01 -1.66
C SER A 407 9.46 -1.24 -2.38
N ASP A 408 8.63 -2.23 -2.73
CA ASP A 408 9.10 -3.39 -3.50
C ASP A 408 9.50 -3.02 -4.93
N THR A 409 10.53 -3.65 -5.48
CA THR A 409 11.08 -3.36 -6.81
C THR A 409 10.24 -3.91 -7.97
N ALA A 410 9.30 -4.80 -7.70
CA ALA A 410 8.44 -5.45 -8.69
C ALA A 410 6.99 -4.92 -8.70
N ILE A 411 6.76 -3.74 -8.10
CA ILE A 411 5.48 -3.02 -8.07
C ILE A 411 5.64 -1.60 -8.60
N THR A 412 4.56 -0.96 -9.06
CA THR A 412 4.55 0.46 -9.42
C THR A 412 3.86 1.25 -8.31
N ALA A 413 4.59 2.16 -7.67
CA ALA A 413 4.13 2.95 -6.53
C ALA A 413 3.51 4.28 -6.98
N GLY A 414 2.29 4.55 -6.53
CA GLY A 414 1.54 5.78 -6.79
C GLY A 414 1.66 6.78 -5.63
N GLY A 415 2.31 7.92 -5.87
CA GLY A 415 2.42 9.03 -4.93
C GLY A 415 1.39 10.14 -5.15
N GLY A 416 1.44 11.18 -4.33
CA GLY A 416 0.42 12.22 -4.26
C GLY A 416 0.87 13.60 -4.74
N THR A 417 -0.04 14.31 -5.44
CA THR A 417 0.08 15.74 -5.72
C THR A 417 -1.08 16.52 -5.12
N THR A 418 -0.93 17.86 -5.06
CA THR A 418 -1.98 18.84 -4.77
C THR A 418 -2.24 19.64 -6.05
N LEU A 419 -3.50 19.74 -6.49
CA LEU A 419 -3.86 20.50 -7.69
C LEU A 419 -3.72 22.03 -7.48
N ALA A 420 -3.48 22.73 -8.58
CA ALA A 420 -3.45 24.20 -8.59
C ALA A 420 -4.83 24.79 -8.34
N GLY A 421 -4.90 25.84 -7.53
CA GLY A 421 -6.14 26.55 -7.26
C GLY A 421 -6.05 27.54 -6.11
N VAL A 422 -7.14 28.25 -5.88
CA VAL A 422 -7.29 29.19 -4.76
C VAL A 422 -8.45 28.72 -3.89
N GLN A 423 -8.21 28.64 -2.59
CA GLN A 423 -9.23 28.29 -1.60
C GLN A 423 -9.30 29.36 -0.52
N ASP A 424 -10.51 29.70 -0.09
CA ASP A 424 -10.76 30.61 1.00
C ASP A 424 -11.22 29.83 2.24
N PHE A 425 -10.49 29.94 3.32
CA PHE A 425 -10.77 29.30 4.60
C PHE A 425 -11.36 30.30 5.60
N CYS A 426 -12.43 29.92 6.30
CA CYS A 426 -13.02 30.72 7.34
C CYS A 426 -12.19 30.65 8.63
N LEU A 427 -11.71 31.78 9.13
CA LEU A 427 -10.97 31.86 10.39
C LEU A 427 -11.89 31.95 11.62
N ASN A 428 -13.20 32.03 11.43
CA ASN A 428 -14.18 32.01 12.50
C ASN A 428 -15.48 31.35 12.04
N THR A 429 -16.30 30.90 13.00
CA THR A 429 -17.55 30.16 12.74
C THR A 429 -18.54 30.91 11.87
N ALA A 430 -18.58 32.27 11.95
CA ALA A 430 -19.44 33.12 11.14
C ALA A 430 -18.88 33.43 9.75
N CYS A 431 -17.67 32.95 9.43
CA CYS A 431 -16.95 33.20 8.18
C CYS A 431 -16.84 34.69 7.79
N THR A 432 -16.70 35.56 8.80
CA THR A 432 -16.50 37.01 8.61
C THR A 432 -15.03 37.38 8.45
N LYS A 433 -14.13 36.44 8.72
CA LYS A 433 -12.69 36.53 8.44
C LYS A 433 -12.28 35.31 7.65
N THR A 434 -11.56 35.52 6.57
CA THR A 434 -11.07 34.46 5.69
C THR A 434 -9.55 34.52 5.55
N TYR A 435 -8.96 33.40 5.17
CA TYR A 435 -7.56 33.26 4.78
C TYR A 435 -7.51 32.58 3.40
N ALA A 436 -6.93 33.24 2.43
CA ALA A 436 -6.78 32.68 1.09
C ALA A 436 -5.50 31.84 1.00
N VAL A 437 -5.65 30.59 0.61
CA VAL A 437 -4.54 29.71 0.24
C VAL A 437 -4.49 29.63 -1.28
N ASN A 438 -3.33 29.98 -1.86
CA ASN A 438 -3.12 29.97 -3.30
C ASN A 438 -2.04 28.96 -3.68
N VAL A 439 -2.41 27.95 -4.44
CA VAL A 439 -1.52 26.97 -5.06
C VAL A 439 -1.46 27.26 -6.55
N PRO A 440 -0.42 27.98 -7.04
CA PRO A 440 -0.39 28.46 -8.43
C PRO A 440 -0.12 27.40 -9.48
N HIS A 441 0.48 26.27 -9.08
CA HIS A 441 0.82 25.14 -9.94
C HIS A 441 0.57 23.83 -9.20
N GLU A 442 0.28 22.75 -9.92
CA GLU A 442 0.27 21.43 -9.33
C GLU A 442 1.62 21.16 -8.65
N ARG A 443 1.59 20.69 -7.42
CA ARG A 443 2.76 20.53 -6.55
C ARG A 443 2.78 19.17 -5.89
N VAL A 444 3.90 18.83 -5.24
CA VAL A 444 3.95 17.72 -4.29
C VAL A 444 2.85 17.88 -3.24
N TRP A 445 2.13 16.81 -2.94
CA TRP A 445 1.27 16.79 -1.77
C TRP A 445 2.13 16.69 -0.52
N GLY A 446 2.10 17.75 0.23
CA GLY A 446 2.59 17.93 1.57
C GLY A 446 1.91 19.18 2.08
N TRP A 447 1.29 19.14 3.22
CA TRP A 447 0.49 20.26 3.74
C TRP A 447 1.33 21.43 4.26
N ASP A 448 2.62 21.51 3.91
CA ASP A 448 3.51 22.65 4.17
C ASP A 448 2.90 23.98 3.69
N TYR A 449 2.19 24.01 2.57
CA TYR A 449 1.52 25.19 2.03
C TYR A 449 0.37 25.70 2.93
N LEU A 450 -0.10 24.92 3.90
CA LEU A 450 -1.13 25.26 4.87
C LEU A 450 -0.58 25.84 6.18
N GLU A 451 0.75 25.91 6.36
CA GLU A 451 1.36 26.46 7.59
C GLU A 451 0.88 27.88 7.90
N GLY A 452 0.75 28.74 6.88
CA GLY A 452 0.24 30.10 7.05
C GLY A 452 -1.21 30.14 7.54
N LEU A 453 -2.05 29.23 7.06
CA LEU A 453 -3.43 29.06 7.54
C LEU A 453 -3.44 28.56 8.99
N CYS A 454 -2.62 27.59 9.33
CA CYS A 454 -2.46 27.05 10.68
C CYS A 454 -2.06 28.16 11.68
N ALA A 455 -1.11 28.98 11.31
CA ALA A 455 -0.71 30.15 12.12
C ALA A 455 -1.87 31.16 12.29
N ALA A 456 -2.64 31.41 11.23
CA ALA A 456 -3.82 32.28 11.27
C ALA A 456 -4.95 31.72 12.13
N LEU A 457 -5.06 30.39 12.26
CA LEU A 457 -5.98 29.69 13.15
C LEU A 457 -5.46 29.62 14.61
N GLY A 458 -4.22 30.07 14.86
CA GLY A 458 -3.61 30.10 16.18
C GLY A 458 -2.88 28.81 16.59
N ALA A 459 -2.64 27.90 15.65
CA ALA A 459 -1.84 26.72 15.95
C ALA A 459 -0.34 27.08 16.09
N PRO A 460 0.35 26.58 17.13
CA PRO A 460 1.74 26.96 17.41
C PRO A 460 2.76 26.33 16.44
N ASN A 461 2.40 25.23 15.78
CA ASN A 461 3.24 24.50 14.83
C ASN A 461 2.40 23.54 13.97
N PRO A 462 2.98 22.96 12.89
CA PRO A 462 2.28 22.02 12.01
C PRO A 462 1.71 20.78 12.69
N ILE A 463 2.38 20.25 13.71
CA ILE A 463 1.91 19.07 14.47
C ILE A 463 0.62 19.43 15.24
N ALA A 464 0.60 20.57 15.94
CA ALA A 464 -0.56 21.03 16.68
C ALA A 464 -1.76 21.38 15.77
N CYS A 465 -1.49 21.74 14.51
CA CYS A 465 -2.50 21.93 13.48
C CYS A 465 -3.01 20.60 12.90
N GLY A 466 -2.27 19.51 13.07
CA GLY A 466 -2.56 18.19 12.51
C GLY A 466 -2.20 18.05 11.05
N ILE A 467 -1.40 18.96 10.46
CA ILE A 467 -0.99 18.89 9.06
C ILE A 467 0.31 18.09 8.86
N PHE A 468 1.20 18.06 9.87
CA PHE A 468 2.40 17.22 9.82
C PHE A 468 2.08 15.79 10.32
N PRO A 469 2.61 14.74 9.68
CA PRO A 469 3.40 14.68 8.45
C PRO A 469 2.57 14.39 7.19
N GLY A 470 1.28 14.73 7.17
CA GLY A 470 0.38 14.46 6.05
C GLY A 470 0.93 14.89 4.70
N GLY A 471 1.01 13.95 3.76
CA GLY A 471 1.58 14.19 2.43
C GLY A 471 1.87 12.90 1.67
N SER A 472 2.30 13.06 0.42
CA SER A 472 2.72 11.96 -0.46
C SER A 472 3.79 11.10 0.19
N GLY A 473 3.52 9.84 0.39
CA GLY A 473 4.52 8.86 0.80
C GLY A 473 5.67 8.80 -0.20
N GLY A 474 6.89 8.70 0.32
CA GLY A 474 8.04 8.59 -0.54
C GLY A 474 9.36 8.89 0.17
N GLY A 475 10.43 8.42 -0.46
CA GLY A 475 11.77 8.48 0.10
C GLY A 475 12.69 7.43 -0.52
N VAL A 476 13.61 6.94 0.28
CA VAL A 476 14.58 5.92 -0.11
C VAL A 476 14.40 4.68 0.77
N SER A 477 14.06 3.57 0.17
CA SER A 477 13.98 2.28 0.85
C SER A 477 15.32 1.90 1.48
N VAL A 478 15.28 1.33 2.66
CA VAL A 478 16.45 0.73 3.33
C VAL A 478 16.39 -0.81 3.31
N SER A 479 15.33 -1.36 2.74
CA SER A 479 15.09 -2.80 2.59
C SER A 479 15.39 -3.31 1.19
N PHE A 480 15.06 -2.52 0.15
CA PHE A 480 15.23 -2.89 -1.25
C PHE A 480 16.34 -2.09 -1.91
N VAL A 481 17.25 -2.77 -2.61
CA VAL A 481 18.33 -2.13 -3.37
C VAL A 481 17.76 -1.39 -4.58
N GLU A 482 18.43 -0.34 -5.02
CA GLU A 482 18.11 0.43 -6.24
C GLU A 482 17.94 -0.50 -7.44
N PRO A 483 16.74 -0.56 -8.04
CA PRO A 483 16.49 -1.43 -9.18
C PRO A 483 17.14 -0.90 -10.46
N SER A 484 17.43 -1.81 -11.37
CA SER A 484 18.13 -1.47 -12.60
C SER A 484 17.45 -0.40 -13.45
N TYR A 485 16.15 -0.22 -13.35
CA TYR A 485 15.40 0.82 -14.07
C TYR A 485 15.60 2.23 -13.50
N GLN A 486 16.07 2.37 -12.24
CA GLN A 486 16.40 3.66 -11.62
C GLN A 486 17.86 4.08 -11.83
N ILE A 487 18.76 3.13 -12.09
CA ILE A 487 20.19 3.38 -12.21
C ILE A 487 20.50 4.42 -13.30
N GLY A 488 21.22 5.46 -12.88
CA GLY A 488 21.66 6.56 -13.77
C GLY A 488 20.60 7.63 -13.99
N LEU A 489 19.41 7.53 -13.41
CA LEU A 489 18.42 8.60 -13.48
C LEU A 489 18.78 9.73 -12.52
N ARG A 490 18.76 10.95 -13.06
CA ARG A 490 19.00 12.17 -12.25
C ARG A 490 17.86 12.37 -11.26
N GLY A 491 18.19 12.54 -9.98
CA GLY A 491 17.22 12.77 -8.90
C GLY A 491 17.08 11.61 -7.94
N ILE A 492 17.54 10.41 -8.31
CA ILE A 492 17.67 9.27 -7.40
C ILE A 492 18.61 9.67 -6.25
N GLN A 493 18.24 9.27 -5.04
CA GLN A 493 18.96 9.62 -3.81
C GLN A 493 19.38 8.35 -3.05
N LEU A 494 20.36 8.52 -2.17
CA LEU A 494 20.76 7.53 -1.18
C LEU A 494 20.02 7.81 0.14
N SER A 495 19.91 6.81 1.00
CA SER A 495 19.36 6.99 2.35
C SER A 495 20.17 8.00 3.16
N GLN A 496 19.51 8.74 4.03
CA GLN A 496 20.14 9.78 4.84
C GLN A 496 20.90 9.17 6.02
N PRO A 497 22.05 9.77 6.42
CA PRO A 497 22.77 9.35 7.63
C PRO A 497 22.05 9.79 8.90
N GLY A 498 22.33 9.10 10.01
CA GLY A 498 21.84 9.48 11.33
C GLY A 498 20.37 9.17 11.59
N GLN A 499 19.74 8.38 10.73
CA GLN A 499 18.37 7.93 10.96
C GLN A 499 18.39 6.83 12.02
N ILE A 500 17.69 7.08 13.11
CA ILE A 500 17.60 6.15 14.25
C ILE A 500 16.13 5.96 14.56
N PHE A 501 15.67 4.73 14.50
CA PHE A 501 14.39 4.33 15.01
C PHE A 501 14.54 3.84 16.44
N ARG A 502 13.68 4.28 17.33
CA ARG A 502 13.58 3.77 18.71
C ARG A 502 12.40 2.81 18.77
N ALA A 503 12.67 1.55 19.02
CA ALA A 503 11.60 0.62 19.39
C ALA A 503 10.93 1.16 20.67
N GLY A 504 9.62 1.36 20.62
CA GLY A 504 8.87 1.95 21.73
C GLY A 504 8.62 3.46 21.65
N GLU A 505 9.05 4.20 20.62
CA GLU A 505 8.54 5.56 20.37
C GLU A 505 7.04 5.47 20.07
N GLY A 506 6.21 5.96 20.99
CA GLY A 506 4.74 5.85 20.93
C GLY A 506 4.13 4.79 21.85
N ILE A 507 4.92 4.02 22.57
CA ILE A 507 4.47 3.00 23.54
C ILE A 507 4.57 3.53 24.96
N ALA A 508 3.54 3.25 25.79
CA ALA A 508 3.44 3.68 27.16
C ALA A 508 4.59 3.23 28.07
N GLU A 509 4.85 4.04 29.05
CA GLU A 509 5.90 4.24 30.05
C GLU A 509 6.64 3.04 30.68
N ASP A 510 6.34 1.77 30.38
CA ASP A 510 6.87 0.63 31.18
C ASP A 510 7.76 -0.36 30.41
N ASP A 511 8.04 -0.17 29.13
CA ASP A 511 8.92 -1.06 28.42
C ASP A 511 10.33 -0.49 28.38
N GLU A 512 11.31 -1.33 28.73
CA GLU A 512 12.72 -0.99 28.70
C GLU A 512 13.08 -0.31 27.38
N ILE A 513 13.18 1.01 27.42
CA ILE A 513 13.70 1.86 26.34
C ILE A 513 15.11 1.37 26.05
N GLY A 514 15.26 0.44 25.12
CA GLY A 514 16.54 -0.22 24.97
C GLY A 514 17.01 -0.52 23.57
N SER A 515 16.14 -0.59 22.59
CA SER A 515 16.55 -0.97 21.23
C SER A 515 16.49 0.21 20.28
N PHE A 516 17.65 0.78 19.99
CA PHE A 516 17.82 1.73 18.90
C PHE A 516 18.22 0.97 17.64
N TYR A 517 17.49 1.13 16.57
CA TYR A 517 17.87 0.63 15.24
C TYR A 517 18.43 1.79 14.44
N ALA A 518 19.73 1.75 14.16
CA ALA A 518 20.32 2.66 13.18
C ALA A 518 19.97 2.16 11.77
N LEU A 519 19.25 2.98 11.01
CA LEU A 519 18.99 2.67 9.62
C LEU A 519 20.25 2.84 8.78
N PRO A 520 20.42 2.06 7.69
CA PRO A 520 21.59 2.15 6.83
C PRO A 520 21.76 3.55 6.26
N ALA A 521 22.96 4.13 6.43
CA ALA A 521 23.34 5.41 5.86
C ALA A 521 23.92 5.23 4.45
N HIS A 522 23.60 6.16 3.54
CA HIS A 522 24.08 6.15 2.14
C HIS A 522 23.79 4.83 1.41
N TYR A 523 22.72 4.14 1.82
CA TYR A 523 22.29 2.92 1.18
C TYR A 523 21.68 3.26 -0.18
N PRO A 524 22.13 2.59 -1.25
CA PRO A 524 21.56 2.77 -2.60
C PRO A 524 20.25 2.00 -2.69
N GLY A 525 19.23 2.50 -2.03
CA GLY A 525 17.92 1.89 -1.99
C GLY A 525 17.02 2.30 -3.14
N ARG A 526 15.97 1.51 -3.37
CA ARG A 526 14.88 1.91 -4.24
C ARG A 526 14.31 3.25 -3.79
N ASN A 527 14.14 4.17 -4.74
CA ASN A 527 13.47 5.43 -4.50
C ASN A 527 11.97 5.31 -4.85
N VAL A 528 11.11 5.83 -4.00
CA VAL A 528 9.64 5.78 -4.05
C VAL A 528 9.11 7.21 -3.98
N PRO A 529 7.97 7.52 -4.65
CA PRO A 529 7.15 6.73 -5.56
C PRO A 529 7.69 6.69 -6.99
N ASP A 530 6.97 6.01 -7.90
CA ASP A 530 7.32 5.96 -9.33
C ASP A 530 6.61 7.05 -10.14
N ILE A 531 5.30 7.25 -9.89
CA ILE A 531 4.40 8.17 -10.58
C ILE A 531 3.39 8.73 -9.59
N SER A 532 2.80 9.91 -9.86
CA SER A 532 1.83 10.54 -8.95
C SER A 532 0.58 11.04 -9.67
N PHE A 533 -0.49 11.20 -8.90
CA PHE A 533 -1.70 11.93 -9.26
C PHE A 533 -2.20 12.72 -8.04
N ASN A 534 -3.28 13.51 -8.20
CA ASN A 534 -3.87 14.23 -7.09
C ASN A 534 -4.30 13.28 -5.96
N ALA A 535 -3.78 13.53 -4.77
CA ALA A 535 -4.04 12.76 -3.55
C ALA A 535 -4.39 13.64 -2.35
N ASP A 536 -4.24 14.95 -2.47
CA ASP A 536 -4.49 15.87 -1.37
C ASP A 536 -6.00 15.96 -1.07
N PRO A 537 -6.46 15.63 0.15
CA PRO A 537 -7.85 15.82 0.56
C PRO A 537 -8.38 17.23 0.36
N ASP A 538 -7.50 18.23 0.42
CA ASP A 538 -7.88 19.62 0.27
C ASP A 538 -8.28 19.97 -1.16
N THR A 539 -7.67 19.31 -2.15
CA THR A 539 -8.09 19.29 -3.55
C THR A 539 -8.74 17.97 -3.94
N GLY A 540 -9.34 17.27 -2.98
CA GLY A 540 -9.73 15.86 -3.05
C GLY A 540 -11.09 15.60 -3.68
N TYR A 541 -11.57 14.40 -3.43
CA TYR A 541 -12.68 13.76 -4.13
C TYR A 541 -13.90 13.60 -3.24
N ILE A 542 -15.05 13.33 -3.86
CA ILE A 542 -16.24 12.81 -3.17
C ILE A 542 -16.23 11.29 -3.19
N VAL A 543 -16.76 10.70 -2.13
CA VAL A 543 -16.98 9.26 -1.98
C VAL A 543 -18.44 9.01 -1.66
N TYR A 544 -19.03 7.98 -2.22
CA TYR A 544 -20.36 7.48 -1.91
C TYR A 544 -20.19 6.29 -0.96
N TYR A 545 -20.56 6.44 0.29
CA TYR A 545 -20.20 5.47 1.31
C TYR A 545 -21.34 5.17 2.27
N THR A 546 -21.50 3.90 2.60
CA THR A 546 -22.40 3.43 3.66
C THR A 546 -21.60 3.21 4.95
N SER A 547 -21.57 4.25 5.80
CA SER A 547 -20.99 4.18 7.14
C SER A 547 -21.80 3.24 8.03
N SER A 548 -21.13 2.43 8.82
CA SER A 548 -21.76 1.58 9.84
C SER A 548 -22.39 2.37 10.98
N VAL A 549 -22.04 3.66 11.12
CA VAL A 549 -22.56 4.56 12.16
C VAL A 549 -23.65 5.48 11.64
N SER A 550 -23.45 6.10 10.47
CA SER A 550 -24.35 7.15 9.93
C SER A 550 -25.22 6.70 8.76
N GLY A 551 -24.99 5.49 8.21
CA GLY A 551 -25.66 5.00 7.01
C GLY A 551 -25.08 5.57 5.72
N PHE A 552 -25.83 5.47 4.61
CA PHE A 552 -25.38 5.94 3.30
C PHE A 552 -25.26 7.47 3.25
N GLY A 553 -24.11 7.96 2.77
CA GLY A 553 -23.79 9.37 2.60
C GLY A 553 -22.98 9.65 1.35
N ILE A 554 -22.86 10.94 1.03
CA ILE A 554 -21.94 11.47 0.03
C ILE A 554 -20.94 12.32 0.79
N GLU A 555 -19.71 11.87 0.85
CA GLU A 555 -18.69 12.44 1.71
C GLU A 555 -17.62 13.15 0.87
N PRO A 556 -17.49 14.48 0.99
CA PRO A 556 -16.48 15.26 0.27
C PRO A 556 -15.17 15.35 1.05
N GLY A 557 -14.09 15.73 0.33
CA GLY A 557 -12.81 16.07 0.94
C GLY A 557 -11.97 14.86 1.31
N TRP A 558 -12.13 13.76 0.57
CA TRP A 558 -11.28 12.59 0.67
C TRP A 558 -10.11 12.64 -0.29
N GLY A 559 -8.99 12.13 0.15
CA GLY A 559 -7.75 12.00 -0.61
C GLY A 559 -6.94 10.83 -0.05
N GLY A 560 -5.63 10.94 -0.13
CA GLY A 560 -4.68 9.89 0.16
C GLY A 560 -4.18 9.22 -1.11
N THR A 561 -3.05 8.55 -1.01
CA THR A 561 -2.49 7.80 -2.14
C THR A 561 -3.35 6.60 -2.53
N SER A 562 -4.33 6.24 -1.70
CA SER A 562 -5.41 5.29 -2.01
C SER A 562 -6.32 5.69 -3.18
N PHE A 563 -6.31 6.95 -3.60
CA PHE A 563 -6.96 7.34 -4.85
C PHE A 563 -6.05 7.04 -6.04
N VAL A 564 -4.73 7.17 -5.88
CA VAL A 564 -3.76 7.06 -6.96
C VAL A 564 -3.57 5.62 -7.42
N GLY A 565 -3.39 4.68 -6.51
CA GLY A 565 -3.26 3.26 -6.83
C GLY A 565 -4.41 2.73 -7.71
N PRO A 566 -5.67 2.87 -7.29
CA PRO A 566 -6.82 2.42 -8.07
C PRO A 566 -7.06 3.23 -9.35
N GLN A 567 -6.74 4.52 -9.40
CA GLN A 567 -6.78 5.30 -10.63
C GLN A 567 -5.77 4.78 -11.66
N LEU A 568 -4.53 4.45 -11.24
CA LEU A 568 -3.52 3.78 -12.08
C LEU A 568 -4.00 2.41 -12.55
N ASN A 569 -4.67 1.65 -11.68
CA ASN A 569 -5.28 0.37 -12.03
C ASN A 569 -6.31 0.52 -13.15
N GLY A 570 -7.21 1.51 -13.05
CA GLY A 570 -8.17 1.86 -14.09
C GLY A 570 -7.50 2.30 -15.39
N VAL A 571 -6.49 3.17 -15.31
CA VAL A 571 -5.68 3.61 -16.46
C VAL A 571 -5.03 2.41 -17.16
N SER A 572 -4.46 1.47 -16.40
CA SER A 572 -3.85 0.26 -16.95
C SER A 572 -4.85 -0.59 -17.77
N ALA A 573 -6.10 -0.71 -17.31
CA ALA A 573 -7.14 -1.41 -18.07
C ALA A 573 -7.51 -0.67 -19.38
N LEU A 574 -7.54 0.66 -19.37
CA LEU A 574 -7.72 1.46 -20.59
C LEU A 574 -6.57 1.22 -21.57
N LEU A 575 -5.32 1.27 -21.09
CA LEU A 575 -4.12 1.00 -21.88
C LEU A 575 -4.15 -0.40 -22.47
N GLY A 576 -4.50 -1.42 -21.69
CA GLY A 576 -4.63 -2.80 -22.16
C GLY A 576 -5.66 -2.94 -23.28
N GLN A 577 -6.82 -2.28 -23.20
CA GLN A 577 -7.80 -2.24 -24.30
C GLN A 577 -7.24 -1.49 -25.52
N TYR A 578 -6.63 -0.32 -25.33
CA TYR A 578 -6.04 0.48 -26.41
C TYR A 578 -4.95 -0.27 -27.17
N LEU A 579 -4.18 -1.10 -26.48
CA LEU A 579 -3.15 -1.99 -27.03
C LEU A 579 -3.70 -3.35 -27.48
N LYS A 580 -5.00 -3.40 -27.83
CA LYS A 580 -5.68 -4.58 -28.40
C LYS A 580 -5.69 -5.81 -27.50
N GLY A 581 -5.71 -5.62 -26.21
CA GLY A 581 -5.80 -6.69 -25.21
C GLY A 581 -4.46 -7.20 -24.70
N SER A 582 -3.39 -6.49 -24.98
CA SER A 582 -2.08 -6.82 -24.42
C SER A 582 -2.05 -6.63 -22.90
N ARG A 583 -1.37 -7.53 -22.21
CA ARG A 583 -0.96 -7.33 -20.81
C ARG A 583 0.23 -6.39 -20.78
N LEU A 584 0.38 -5.61 -19.72
CA LEU A 584 1.43 -4.59 -19.62
C LEU A 584 2.63 -5.05 -18.78
N GLY A 585 2.41 -5.92 -17.79
CA GLY A 585 3.44 -6.33 -16.83
C GLY A 585 3.93 -5.17 -15.96
N LEU A 586 5.16 -5.25 -15.50
CA LEU A 586 5.77 -4.20 -14.68
C LEU A 586 6.03 -2.93 -15.50
N LEU A 587 5.35 -1.82 -15.16
CA LEU A 587 5.43 -0.55 -15.90
C LEU A 587 6.65 0.31 -15.57
N ASN A 588 7.41 -0.02 -14.54
CA ASN A 588 8.55 0.79 -14.09
C ASN A 588 9.59 0.93 -15.22
N SER A 589 10.00 -0.15 -15.86
CA SER A 589 11.03 -0.08 -16.92
C SER A 589 10.64 0.83 -18.09
N PRO A 590 9.44 0.75 -18.71
CA PRO A 590 9.05 1.70 -19.75
C PRO A 590 8.91 3.15 -19.23
N LEU A 591 8.39 3.39 -18.03
CA LEU A 591 8.29 4.74 -17.43
C LEU A 591 9.67 5.36 -17.23
N TYR A 592 10.57 4.67 -16.56
CA TYR A 592 11.94 5.14 -16.31
C TYR A 592 12.78 5.22 -17.59
N GLY A 593 12.56 4.33 -18.55
CA GLY A 593 13.18 4.37 -19.86
C GLY A 593 12.87 5.66 -20.63
N LEU A 594 11.65 6.17 -20.53
CA LEU A 594 11.27 7.47 -21.10
C LEU A 594 12.05 8.63 -20.45
N ALA A 595 12.21 8.59 -19.13
CA ALA A 595 12.96 9.63 -18.40
C ALA A 595 14.46 9.57 -18.74
N LEU A 596 15.05 8.39 -18.76
CA LEU A 596 16.47 8.18 -19.12
C LEU A 596 16.77 8.58 -20.56
N SER A 597 15.86 8.33 -21.52
CA SER A 597 16.02 8.75 -22.91
C SER A 597 15.81 10.25 -23.14
N GLY A 598 15.39 11.00 -22.11
CA GLY A 598 15.05 12.41 -22.18
C GLY A 598 13.78 12.70 -23.00
N GLN A 599 12.91 11.72 -23.20
CA GLN A 599 11.65 11.88 -23.94
C GLN A 599 10.47 12.20 -22.99
N ALA A 600 10.60 11.94 -21.71
CA ALA A 600 9.55 12.05 -20.72
C ALA A 600 8.87 13.43 -20.67
N TYR A 601 9.64 14.51 -20.80
CA TYR A 601 9.19 15.90 -20.56
C TYR A 601 9.30 16.81 -21.78
N ARG A 602 9.39 16.27 -22.99
CA ARG A 602 9.52 17.07 -24.21
C ARG A 602 8.18 17.63 -24.67
N ASN A 603 7.98 18.94 -24.53
CA ASN A 603 6.83 19.66 -25.07
C ASN A 603 6.99 20.03 -26.56
N PRO A 604 5.87 20.07 -27.35
CA PRO A 604 4.52 19.66 -26.98
C PRO A 604 4.35 18.13 -27.05
N GLY A 605 3.50 17.57 -26.15
CA GLY A 605 3.11 16.16 -26.20
C GLY A 605 3.93 15.24 -25.31
N ALA A 606 4.47 15.78 -24.22
CA ALA A 606 5.16 14.99 -23.21
C ALA A 606 4.23 13.96 -22.53
N PRO A 607 4.69 12.72 -22.31
CA PRO A 607 3.92 11.72 -21.58
C PRO A 607 3.90 11.94 -20.08
N LEU A 608 4.81 12.77 -19.54
CA LEU A 608 4.91 13.11 -18.12
C LEU A 608 4.92 14.62 -17.91
N ASN A 609 4.25 15.06 -16.84
CA ASN A 609 4.27 16.44 -16.38
C ASN A 609 5.24 16.58 -15.20
N VAL A 610 6.06 17.61 -15.23
CA VAL A 610 7.00 17.93 -14.16
C VAL A 610 6.26 18.49 -12.95
N ILE A 611 6.54 17.97 -11.76
CA ILE A 611 6.10 18.52 -10.48
C ILE A 611 7.31 19.12 -9.77
N GLY A 612 7.51 20.43 -9.99
CA GLY A 612 8.71 21.16 -9.57
C GLY A 612 8.58 21.96 -8.27
N TYR A 613 7.43 21.90 -7.60
CA TYR A 613 7.11 22.72 -6.42
C TYR A 613 6.63 21.85 -5.26
N GLY A 614 6.77 22.38 -4.03
CA GLY A 614 6.34 21.74 -2.81
C GLY A 614 7.29 20.64 -2.36
N ASP A 615 6.96 20.04 -1.22
CA ASP A 615 7.68 18.91 -0.65
C ASP A 615 6.70 18.00 0.08
N ASN A 616 7.20 16.82 0.51
CA ASN A 616 6.50 15.90 1.37
C ASN A 616 7.07 15.93 2.81
N TRP A 617 7.39 17.13 3.30
CA TRP A 617 8.06 17.47 4.55
C TRP A 617 9.57 17.20 4.60
N PHE A 618 10.15 16.58 3.56
CA PHE A 618 11.59 16.38 3.45
C PHE A 618 12.12 16.43 2.02
N TYR A 619 11.51 15.69 1.10
CA TYR A 619 11.93 15.66 -0.30
C TYR A 619 11.14 16.69 -1.11
N TYR A 620 11.88 17.48 -1.91
CA TYR A 620 11.29 18.56 -2.71
C TYR A 620 10.93 18.10 -4.12
N GLY A 621 9.85 18.67 -4.65
CA GLY A 621 9.55 18.62 -6.09
C GLY A 621 10.69 19.20 -6.92
N ARG A 622 10.97 18.61 -8.08
CA ARG A 622 12.05 19.06 -8.97
C ARG A 622 11.81 18.64 -10.42
N ASN A 623 12.60 19.24 -11.34
CA ASN A 623 12.61 18.78 -12.72
C ASN A 623 13.22 17.39 -12.84
N GLY A 624 12.45 16.44 -13.34
CA GLY A 624 12.81 15.02 -13.39
C GLY A 624 12.31 14.26 -12.17
N TYR A 625 13.03 13.21 -11.78
CA TYR A 625 12.64 12.36 -10.67
C TYR A 625 12.82 13.05 -9.31
N SER A 626 11.87 12.82 -8.40
CA SER A 626 11.95 13.23 -6.99
C SER A 626 11.38 12.14 -6.09
N PRO A 627 12.02 11.82 -4.93
CA PRO A 627 11.43 10.88 -3.95
C PRO A 627 10.13 11.35 -3.30
N ALA A 628 9.61 12.53 -3.66
CA ALA A 628 8.32 13.02 -3.20
C ALA A 628 7.16 12.69 -4.16
N VAL A 629 7.42 12.62 -5.48
CA VAL A 629 6.38 12.44 -6.51
C VAL A 629 6.82 11.55 -7.68
N GLY A 630 7.94 10.86 -7.54
CA GLY A 630 8.47 10.01 -8.60
C GLY A 630 8.84 10.83 -9.86
N LEU A 631 8.43 10.31 -11.01
CA LEU A 631 8.61 10.94 -12.30
C LEU A 631 7.63 12.12 -12.58
N GLY A 632 6.76 12.46 -11.62
CA GLY A 632 5.69 13.44 -11.77
C GLY A 632 4.37 12.80 -12.16
N THR A 633 3.48 13.53 -12.87
CA THR A 633 2.16 13.01 -13.25
C THR A 633 2.10 12.57 -14.71
N LEU A 634 1.22 11.60 -14.99
CA LEU A 634 1.10 10.99 -16.31
C LEU A 634 0.12 11.77 -17.18
N ASN A 635 0.51 12.12 -18.41
CA ASN A 635 -0.43 12.38 -19.49
C ASN A 635 -0.83 11.04 -20.12
N VAL A 636 -2.01 10.55 -19.78
CA VAL A 636 -2.43 9.16 -20.08
C VAL A 636 -2.53 8.91 -21.58
N ALA A 637 -3.10 9.86 -22.34
CA ALA A 637 -3.23 9.71 -23.79
C ALA A 637 -1.87 9.66 -24.49
N LYS A 638 -0.94 10.51 -24.08
CA LYS A 638 0.42 10.53 -24.66
C LYS A 638 1.22 9.31 -24.31
N PHE A 639 1.10 8.83 -23.08
CA PHE A 639 1.73 7.57 -22.68
C PHE A 639 1.17 6.38 -23.47
N ALA A 640 -0.15 6.33 -23.70
CA ALA A 640 -0.78 5.31 -24.53
C ALA A 640 -0.24 5.30 -25.97
N GLU A 641 -0.07 6.49 -26.57
CA GLU A 641 0.52 6.62 -27.93
C GLU A 641 1.94 6.06 -27.99
N ILE A 642 2.77 6.35 -26.98
CA ILE A 642 4.15 5.86 -26.91
C ILE A 642 4.21 4.35 -26.73
N LEU A 643 3.41 3.82 -25.79
CA LEU A 643 3.34 2.38 -25.60
C LEU A 643 2.94 1.66 -26.87
N ARG A 644 1.96 2.18 -27.61
CA ARG A 644 1.53 1.59 -28.90
C ARG A 644 2.69 1.51 -29.93
N GLY A 645 3.64 2.43 -29.88
CA GLY A 645 4.81 2.40 -30.72
C GLY A 645 5.87 1.36 -30.30
N GLN A 646 5.73 0.79 -29.10
CA GLN A 646 6.62 -0.24 -28.55
C GLN A 646 6.05 -1.67 -28.73
N PHE A 647 4.73 -1.79 -29.02
CA PHE A 647 4.01 -3.01 -29.37
C PHE A 647 3.89 -3.09 -30.90
#